data_2e6fa25ad6ae97136060311eb0b3c10c
#
_entry.id   2e6fa25ad6ae97136060311eb0b3c10c
#
_cell.length_a   1.000
_cell.length_b   1.000
_cell.length_c   1.000
_cell.angle_alpha   90.00
_cell.angle_beta   90.00
_cell.angle_gamma   90.00
#
_symmetry.space_group_name_H-M   'P 1'
#
loop_
_entity.id
_entity.type
_entity.pdbx_description
1 polymer ?
#
loop_
_entity_poly.entity_id
_entity_poly.type
_entity_poly.pdbx_seq_one_letter_code
_entity_poly.pdbx_strand_id
1 'polypeptide(L)'
;MKCRRETILRRMLIAAAFPATLSCGDSPTEPTPNAPPSLFSLTPPQVLVGSADFTLNVRGADFVAASRVRWNGQDRATTYVSDTVLNVRVAAGDVDSTGAVTITVYTGPPGGGVSGAIPLAIVNPAATIASITPDRLAAPGDSFTLRVTGTGFVPGSSVRFGGSALFSPLESPGVLTANVPAYCLQTPGFVEVRVANPPPGGGLSAPDTFSIEYPVPVIGALSPDSAFTGSGFTLTVLGTRFTPQAVVHWNGNSRATTFVSATKLQAAIPATDVASSGSPMITVVHPAPGGGSSAAVAFRVREAPPRITGASPSMATAGGAAFTLTVNGSTFAVGATVRWNGQDRATTRLSASSLQADIPASDITQAGTAQLTVLNPGESGVSAPFALPIVPASPTVGTPITVALATNDIAYDRTRGTIWASVPGSDLQRGNTVTAIDPATGVIGASISVGSEPGPLAISDDGAYLYVGLGGAPLVVRVNLATGARDLDIDMGTGGLGDLRAEDLVVLPGLPRTFAVSRRNTCCSPRHEGVAIYDDGTRRSLTTQGHTGSNRITRLTGATRLFGYNNETTEFGVRTIAVTPAGLAEETVRGGVIGGFSQDIEYDGGLVYATNGALIDPETISLLGTFPTGGIVEPDVGNGRVHFFAGTTLRTYHYRSFAFIGLAEITGAAGSGTLIRWGNDGLAFRTATQIVLVRGTLVGNP
;
A
#
# COMPACT_ATOMS: atom_id res chain seq x y z
N MET A 1 8.15 -18.17 -47.36
CA MET A 1 8.96 -19.03 -48.26
C MET A 1 7.98 -19.53 -49.30
N LYS A 2 7.96 -18.97 -50.48
CA LYS A 2 8.66 -19.44 -51.70
C LYS A 2 8.35 -20.93 -51.94
N CYS A 3 7.85 -21.41 -53.04
CA CYS A 3 7.88 -21.03 -54.44
C CYS A 3 7.03 -22.01 -55.19
N ARG A 4 6.35 -21.52 -56.20
CA ARG A 4 6.55 -21.70 -57.65
C ARG A 4 6.12 -23.03 -58.23
N ARG A 5 5.16 -22.92 -59.21
CA ARG A 5 5.39 -23.00 -60.67
C ARG A 5 5.49 -24.41 -61.19
N GLU A 6 5.02 -24.82 -62.28
CA GLU A 6 4.76 -24.35 -63.67
C GLU A 6 4.14 -25.56 -64.40
N THR A 7 3.24 -25.41 -65.27
CA THR A 7 3.21 -25.00 -66.70
C THR A 7 3.29 -26.19 -67.71
N ILE A 8 2.49 -26.00 -68.76
CA ILE A 8 2.71 -26.38 -70.19
C ILE A 8 2.04 -27.67 -70.68
N LEU A 9 1.02 -27.54 -71.56
CA LEU A 9 0.92 -27.26 -73.02
C LEU A 9 1.12 -28.47 -73.94
N ARG A 10 0.21 -28.58 -74.83
CA ARG A 10 0.26 -28.88 -76.29
C ARG A 10 -0.72 -29.96 -76.72
N ARG A 11 -1.71 -29.55 -77.54
CA ARG A 11 -1.75 -29.48 -79.00
C ARG A 11 -1.41 -30.79 -79.76
N MET A 12 -2.40 -31.20 -80.54
CA MET A 12 -2.30 -31.35 -82.02
C MET A 12 -3.61 -31.96 -82.57
N LEU A 13 -4.19 -31.20 -83.33
CA LEU A 13 -4.69 -31.30 -84.69
C LEU A 13 -4.15 -32.53 -85.50
N ILE A 14 -5.05 -33.14 -86.26
CA ILE A 14 -4.86 -33.50 -87.67
C ILE A 14 -6.25 -33.72 -88.32
N ALA A 15 -6.39 -33.09 -89.46
CA ALA A 15 -7.52 -33.10 -90.41
C ALA A 15 -7.27 -34.11 -91.54
N ALA A 16 -8.29 -34.38 -92.25
CA ALA A 16 -8.41 -34.78 -93.67
C ALA A 16 -9.37 -35.95 -93.83
N ALA A 17 -10.18 -36.06 -94.76
CA ALA A 17 -10.55 -35.46 -96.02
C ALA A 17 -11.68 -36.33 -96.58
N PHE A 18 -12.52 -35.72 -97.32
CA PHE A 18 -13.63 -36.31 -98.11
C PHE A 18 -13.19 -37.36 -99.13
N PRO A 19 -14.15 -38.21 -99.65
CA PRO A 19 -14.91 -37.74 -100.74
C PRO A 19 -16.41 -38.21 -100.74
N ALA A 20 -17.19 -37.47 -101.46
CA ALA A 20 -18.56 -37.65 -101.78
C ALA A 20 -18.78 -38.70 -102.85
N THR A 21 -19.90 -39.41 -102.76
CA THR A 21 -20.63 -39.87 -103.92
C THR A 21 -22.12 -39.84 -103.64
N LEU A 22 -22.86 -39.22 -104.65
CA LEU A 22 -24.31 -39.20 -104.74
C LEU A 22 -24.91 -40.56 -104.88
N SER A 23 -26.10 -40.76 -104.32
CA SER A 23 -27.19 -41.44 -104.94
C SER A 23 -28.55 -41.10 -104.29
N CYS A 24 -29.48 -40.72 -105.08
CA CYS A 24 -30.89 -40.48 -104.79
C CYS A 24 -31.61 -41.81 -104.46
N GLY A 25 -32.53 -41.70 -103.51
CA GLY A 25 -33.55 -42.70 -103.26
C GLY A 25 -34.51 -42.19 -102.17
N ASP A 26 -35.73 -41.76 -102.58
CA ASP A 26 -36.82 -41.41 -101.66
C ASP A 26 -37.21 -42.58 -100.82
N SER A 27 -37.11 -42.44 -99.53
CA SER A 27 -37.70 -43.31 -98.50
C SER A 27 -38.31 -42.36 -97.39
N PRO A 28 -39.36 -42.74 -96.73
CA PRO A 28 -40.08 -41.84 -95.79
C PRO A 28 -39.06 -41.38 -94.69
N THR A 29 -39.07 -40.06 -94.48
CA THR A 29 -38.25 -39.40 -93.51
C THR A 29 -38.46 -40.03 -92.11
N GLU A 30 -37.54 -40.90 -91.68
CA GLU A 30 -37.42 -41.19 -90.26
C GLU A 30 -37.22 -39.86 -89.51
N PRO A 31 -37.92 -39.66 -88.41
CA PRO A 31 -37.69 -38.46 -87.62
C PRO A 31 -36.21 -38.38 -87.24
N THR A 32 -35.60 -37.27 -87.56
CA THR A 32 -34.18 -37.00 -87.19
C THR A 32 -34.03 -37.27 -85.71
N PRO A 33 -33.08 -38.12 -85.31
CA PRO A 33 -32.83 -38.43 -83.93
C PRO A 33 -32.51 -37.14 -83.16
N ASN A 34 -33.15 -36.96 -82.01
CA ASN A 34 -32.80 -35.85 -81.09
C ASN A 34 -31.38 -35.94 -80.69
N ALA A 35 -30.62 -34.88 -80.69
CA ALA A 35 -29.30 -34.81 -80.10
C ALA A 35 -29.43 -34.99 -78.55
N PRO A 36 -28.43 -35.62 -77.90
CA PRO A 36 -28.41 -35.67 -76.45
C PRO A 36 -28.38 -34.26 -75.89
N PRO A 37 -29.27 -33.91 -74.97
CA PRO A 37 -29.29 -32.54 -74.40
C PRO A 37 -28.01 -32.28 -73.61
N SER A 38 -27.51 -31.04 -73.65
CA SER A 38 -26.40 -30.58 -72.86
C SER A 38 -26.90 -29.50 -71.89
N LEU A 39 -26.44 -29.64 -70.61
CA LEU A 39 -26.81 -28.70 -69.55
C LEU A 39 -25.61 -27.81 -69.22
N PHE A 40 -25.75 -26.48 -69.22
CA PHE A 40 -24.65 -25.54 -69.01
C PHE A 40 -24.78 -24.73 -67.73
N SER A 41 -25.95 -24.25 -67.34
CA SER A 41 -26.16 -23.47 -66.15
C SER A 41 -27.60 -23.49 -65.65
N LEU A 42 -27.75 -23.18 -64.40
CA LEU A 42 -29.03 -23.00 -63.72
C LEU A 42 -29.15 -21.54 -63.26
N THR A 43 -30.37 -20.99 -63.36
CA THR A 43 -30.67 -19.64 -62.84
C THR A 43 -31.99 -19.70 -62.05
N PRO A 44 -31.93 -19.48 -60.73
CA PRO A 44 -30.75 -19.15 -59.94
C PRO A 44 -29.75 -20.36 -59.81
N PRO A 45 -28.45 -20.11 -59.64
CA PRO A 45 -27.47 -21.21 -59.48
C PRO A 45 -27.52 -21.85 -58.08
N GLN A 46 -28.14 -21.19 -57.11
CA GLN A 46 -28.43 -21.68 -55.75
C GLN A 46 -29.72 -21.04 -55.24
N VAL A 47 -30.34 -21.65 -54.25
CA VAL A 47 -31.56 -21.15 -53.63
C VAL A 47 -31.45 -21.21 -52.11
N LEU A 48 -32.18 -20.34 -51.42
CA LEU A 48 -32.26 -20.39 -49.97
C LEU A 48 -33.28 -21.45 -49.54
N VAL A 49 -32.94 -22.16 -48.45
CA VAL A 49 -33.88 -23.06 -47.78
C VAL A 49 -35.15 -22.30 -47.39
N GLY A 50 -36.32 -22.89 -47.61
CA GLY A 50 -37.60 -22.26 -47.32
C GLY A 50 -38.01 -21.15 -48.30
N SER A 51 -37.34 -21.03 -49.44
CA SER A 51 -37.79 -20.11 -50.51
C SER A 51 -39.18 -20.44 -50.98
N ALA A 52 -39.94 -19.40 -51.28
CA ALA A 52 -41.25 -19.57 -51.93
C ALA A 52 -41.13 -20.20 -53.34
N ASP A 53 -42.22 -20.63 -53.88
CA ASP A 53 -42.27 -21.15 -55.27
C ASP A 53 -41.55 -20.22 -56.24
N PHE A 54 -40.69 -20.80 -57.07
CA PHE A 54 -39.95 -20.03 -58.09
C PHE A 54 -39.81 -20.81 -59.38
N THR A 55 -39.39 -20.15 -60.44
CA THR A 55 -39.08 -20.77 -61.72
C THR A 55 -37.55 -20.93 -61.81
N LEU A 56 -37.09 -22.18 -61.96
CA LEU A 56 -35.73 -22.47 -62.30
C LEU A 56 -35.57 -22.44 -63.83
N ASN A 57 -34.76 -21.55 -64.32
CA ASN A 57 -34.36 -21.45 -65.71
C ASN A 57 -33.13 -22.38 -65.93
N VAL A 58 -33.31 -23.34 -66.81
CA VAL A 58 -32.31 -24.36 -67.14
C VAL A 58 -31.78 -24.05 -68.54
N ARG A 59 -30.48 -23.71 -68.61
CA ARG A 59 -29.81 -23.34 -69.86
C ARG A 59 -28.89 -24.44 -70.36
N GLY A 60 -28.94 -24.66 -71.66
CA GLY A 60 -28.16 -25.71 -72.28
C GLY A 60 -28.16 -25.64 -73.79
N ALA A 61 -28.11 -26.78 -74.46
CA ALA A 61 -28.29 -26.91 -75.92
C ALA A 61 -29.01 -28.20 -76.21
N ASP A 62 -29.50 -28.28 -77.42
CA ASP A 62 -30.21 -29.45 -78.02
C ASP A 62 -31.49 -29.80 -77.25
N PHE A 63 -32.20 -28.81 -76.72
CA PHE A 63 -33.50 -28.98 -76.10
C PHE A 63 -34.59 -29.03 -77.15
N VAL A 64 -35.56 -29.94 -76.99
CA VAL A 64 -36.73 -30.07 -77.83
C VAL A 64 -38.01 -29.91 -77.00
N ALA A 65 -39.14 -29.69 -77.56
CA ALA A 65 -40.41 -29.50 -76.84
C ALA A 65 -40.80 -30.70 -75.91
N ALA A 66 -40.23 -31.88 -76.20
CA ALA A 66 -40.39 -33.06 -75.36
C ALA A 66 -39.37 -33.20 -74.24
N SER A 67 -38.33 -32.34 -74.20
CA SER A 67 -37.32 -32.37 -73.16
C SER A 67 -37.92 -32.13 -71.76
N ARG A 68 -37.50 -32.91 -70.79
CA ARG A 68 -37.95 -32.82 -69.39
C ARG A 68 -36.80 -32.57 -68.51
N VAL A 69 -36.91 -31.58 -67.60
CA VAL A 69 -35.98 -31.40 -66.52
C VAL A 69 -36.23 -32.46 -65.45
N ARG A 70 -35.17 -33.09 -64.97
CA ARG A 70 -35.18 -34.06 -63.86
C ARG A 70 -34.63 -33.49 -62.61
N TRP A 71 -35.35 -33.67 -61.52
CA TRP A 71 -35.01 -33.26 -60.14
C TRP A 71 -34.68 -34.54 -59.38
N ASN A 72 -33.41 -34.74 -59.03
CA ASN A 72 -32.91 -36.01 -58.46
C ASN A 72 -33.37 -37.24 -59.27
N GLY A 73 -33.34 -37.14 -60.62
CA GLY A 73 -33.71 -38.23 -61.53
C GLY A 73 -35.20 -38.37 -61.82
N GLN A 74 -36.08 -37.61 -61.15
CA GLN A 74 -37.51 -37.62 -61.37
C GLN A 74 -37.94 -36.50 -62.34
N ASP A 75 -38.75 -36.83 -63.34
CA ASP A 75 -39.27 -35.87 -64.33
C ASP A 75 -40.14 -34.77 -63.66
N ARG A 76 -39.88 -33.54 -64.02
CA ARG A 76 -40.67 -32.37 -63.58
C ARG A 76 -41.44 -31.77 -64.74
N ALA A 77 -42.63 -31.17 -64.45
CA ALA A 77 -43.34 -30.38 -65.38
C ALA A 77 -42.46 -29.26 -65.93
N THR A 78 -42.09 -29.40 -67.22
CA THR A 78 -41.14 -28.56 -67.91
C THR A 78 -41.80 -27.75 -68.98
N THR A 79 -41.56 -26.45 -69.00
CA THR A 79 -41.97 -25.55 -70.07
C THR A 79 -40.79 -25.36 -71.03
N TYR A 80 -40.96 -25.75 -72.28
CA TYR A 80 -40.00 -25.51 -73.37
C TYR A 80 -40.07 -24.04 -73.77
N VAL A 81 -38.96 -23.32 -73.76
CA VAL A 81 -38.84 -21.90 -74.13
C VAL A 81 -38.14 -21.81 -75.51
N SER A 82 -36.99 -22.47 -75.63
CA SER A 82 -36.19 -22.58 -76.86
C SER A 82 -35.26 -23.82 -76.79
N ASP A 83 -34.52 -24.07 -77.86
CA ASP A 83 -33.53 -25.13 -77.95
C ASP A 83 -32.40 -25.01 -76.93
N THR A 84 -32.32 -23.85 -76.28
CA THR A 84 -31.26 -23.53 -75.24
C THR A 84 -31.84 -23.22 -73.85
N VAL A 85 -33.16 -23.19 -73.69
CA VAL A 85 -33.80 -22.74 -72.42
C VAL A 85 -35.03 -23.60 -72.10
N LEU A 86 -35.06 -24.17 -70.93
CA LEU A 86 -36.22 -24.77 -70.26
C LEU A 86 -36.52 -24.10 -68.97
N ASN A 87 -37.81 -24.01 -68.64
CA ASN A 87 -38.24 -23.56 -67.32
C ASN A 87 -38.95 -24.68 -66.58
N VAL A 88 -38.65 -24.76 -65.26
CA VAL A 88 -39.31 -25.66 -64.35
C VAL A 88 -39.79 -24.92 -63.13
N ARG A 89 -41.03 -25.13 -62.70
CA ARG A 89 -41.56 -24.62 -61.46
C ARG A 89 -41.02 -25.50 -60.34
N VAL A 90 -40.37 -24.85 -59.36
CA VAL A 90 -39.90 -25.48 -58.11
C VAL A 90 -40.83 -25.00 -57.01
N ALA A 91 -41.48 -25.92 -56.33
CA ALA A 91 -42.36 -25.60 -55.21
C ALA A 91 -41.58 -25.36 -53.95
N ALA A 92 -42.10 -24.57 -53.04
CA ALA A 92 -41.46 -24.26 -51.74
C ALA A 92 -41.05 -25.54 -50.95
N GLY A 93 -41.88 -26.59 -51.01
CA GLY A 93 -41.59 -27.87 -50.39
C GLY A 93 -40.44 -28.68 -51.00
N ASP A 94 -40.00 -28.30 -52.22
CA ASP A 94 -38.81 -28.94 -52.84
C ASP A 94 -37.48 -28.40 -52.28
N VAL A 95 -37.53 -27.28 -51.55
CA VAL A 95 -36.39 -26.57 -51.02
C VAL A 95 -36.52 -26.29 -49.51
N ASP A 96 -37.22 -27.14 -48.79
CA ASP A 96 -37.45 -27.04 -47.32
C ASP A 96 -36.27 -27.53 -46.50
N SER A 97 -35.30 -28.17 -47.12
CA SER A 97 -34.08 -28.73 -46.46
C SER A 97 -32.83 -28.33 -47.22
N THR A 98 -31.74 -28.08 -46.50
CA THR A 98 -30.43 -27.74 -47.09
C THR A 98 -29.82 -28.96 -47.79
N GLY A 99 -29.07 -28.72 -48.85
CA GLY A 99 -28.38 -29.79 -49.56
C GLY A 99 -28.08 -29.43 -51.01
N ALA A 100 -27.97 -30.44 -51.86
CA ALA A 100 -27.80 -30.26 -53.30
C ALA A 100 -28.74 -31.21 -54.06
N VAL A 101 -29.44 -30.65 -54.98
CA VAL A 101 -30.33 -31.42 -55.87
C VAL A 101 -29.68 -31.56 -57.23
N THR A 102 -29.62 -32.79 -57.72
CA THR A 102 -29.06 -33.06 -59.03
C THR A 102 -30.08 -32.72 -60.12
N ILE A 103 -29.75 -31.76 -60.96
CA ILE A 103 -30.59 -31.37 -62.13
C ILE A 103 -29.96 -31.99 -63.36
N THR A 104 -30.77 -32.69 -64.15
CA THR A 104 -30.46 -33.18 -65.47
C THR A 104 -31.59 -32.88 -66.42
N VAL A 105 -31.35 -32.92 -67.74
CA VAL A 105 -32.36 -32.84 -68.78
C VAL A 105 -32.43 -34.18 -69.49
N TYR A 106 -33.64 -34.68 -69.66
CA TYR A 106 -33.87 -35.89 -70.44
C TYR A 106 -34.68 -35.54 -71.70
N THR A 107 -34.17 -36.01 -72.82
CA THR A 107 -34.84 -36.00 -74.09
C THR A 107 -35.13 -37.43 -74.53
N GLY A 108 -36.41 -37.75 -74.77
CA GLY A 108 -36.80 -39.10 -75.18
C GLY A 108 -36.48 -39.45 -76.64
N PRO A 109 -36.77 -40.68 -77.06
CA PRO A 109 -36.49 -41.19 -78.38
C PRO A 109 -37.41 -40.49 -79.45
N PRO A 110 -37.02 -40.49 -80.76
CA PRO A 110 -35.82 -41.15 -81.26
C PRO A 110 -34.52 -40.38 -80.96
N GLY A 111 -33.46 -41.08 -80.59
CA GLY A 111 -32.23 -40.45 -80.13
C GLY A 111 -32.39 -39.89 -78.73
N GLY A 112 -31.82 -38.71 -78.47
CA GLY A 112 -31.91 -38.04 -77.16
C GLY A 112 -30.96 -38.66 -76.12
N GLY A 113 -31.39 -38.66 -74.86
CA GLY A 113 -30.61 -39.11 -73.71
C GLY A 113 -30.70 -38.21 -72.49
N VAL A 114 -29.79 -38.42 -71.55
CA VAL A 114 -29.71 -37.60 -70.32
C VAL A 114 -28.48 -36.68 -70.39
N SER A 115 -28.64 -35.43 -70.06
CA SER A 115 -27.54 -34.44 -70.00
C SER A 115 -26.54 -34.75 -68.88
N GLY A 116 -25.42 -34.12 -68.93
CA GLY A 116 -24.59 -33.95 -67.74
C GLY A 116 -25.39 -33.34 -66.55
N ALA A 117 -25.01 -33.67 -65.34
CA ALA A 117 -25.68 -33.18 -64.13
C ALA A 117 -25.12 -31.87 -63.64
N ILE A 118 -25.94 -30.92 -63.23
CA ILE A 118 -25.56 -29.72 -62.48
C ILE A 118 -26.26 -29.74 -61.13
N PRO A 119 -25.53 -29.63 -60.02
CA PRO A 119 -26.15 -29.53 -58.72
C PRO A 119 -26.73 -28.15 -58.51
N LEU A 120 -28.01 -28.05 -58.09
CA LEU A 120 -28.63 -26.86 -57.54
C LEU A 120 -28.41 -26.89 -56.00
N ALA A 121 -27.61 -25.99 -55.47
CA ALA A 121 -27.42 -25.92 -54.04
C ALA A 121 -28.62 -25.25 -53.33
N ILE A 122 -29.14 -25.90 -52.31
CA ILE A 122 -30.11 -25.36 -51.37
C ILE A 122 -29.34 -24.96 -50.10
N VAL A 123 -29.20 -23.67 -49.85
CA VAL A 123 -28.30 -23.14 -48.85
C VAL A 123 -29.04 -22.38 -47.75
N ASN A 124 -28.48 -22.36 -46.58
CA ASN A 124 -28.97 -21.54 -45.49
C ASN A 124 -28.82 -20.06 -45.83
N PRO A 125 -29.79 -19.20 -45.43
CA PRO A 125 -29.65 -17.76 -45.57
C PRO A 125 -28.53 -17.24 -44.64
N ALA A 126 -27.99 -16.05 -44.95
CA ALA A 126 -27.17 -15.32 -44.01
C ALA A 126 -28.07 -14.81 -42.85
N ALA A 127 -27.61 -15.01 -41.63
CA ALA A 127 -28.29 -14.50 -40.46
C ALA A 127 -28.07 -12.98 -40.31
N THR A 128 -29.06 -12.26 -39.82
CA THR A 128 -28.91 -10.86 -39.41
C THR A 128 -29.44 -10.69 -38.01
N ILE A 129 -28.75 -9.87 -37.20
CA ILE A 129 -29.17 -9.49 -35.85
C ILE A 129 -29.89 -8.15 -35.97
N ALA A 130 -31.08 -8.03 -35.40
CA ALA A 130 -31.83 -6.79 -35.25
C ALA A 130 -31.63 -6.19 -33.85
N SER A 131 -31.59 -7.03 -32.81
CA SER A 131 -31.30 -6.61 -31.44
C SER A 131 -30.90 -7.77 -30.55
N ILE A 132 -30.22 -7.44 -29.48
CA ILE A 132 -29.89 -8.34 -28.36
C ILE A 132 -30.53 -7.81 -27.07
N THR A 133 -30.97 -8.69 -26.18
CA THR A 133 -31.58 -8.29 -24.90
C THR A 133 -31.21 -9.30 -23.80
N PRO A 134 -30.64 -8.84 -22.68
CA PRO A 134 -30.12 -7.49 -22.44
C PRO A 134 -28.99 -7.14 -23.40
N ASP A 135 -28.71 -5.84 -23.58
CA ASP A 135 -27.59 -5.32 -24.37
C ASP A 135 -26.39 -4.97 -23.51
N ARG A 136 -26.57 -4.98 -22.18
CA ARG A 136 -25.55 -4.65 -21.18
C ARG A 136 -25.80 -5.35 -19.84
N LEU A 137 -24.73 -5.60 -19.08
CA LEU A 137 -24.75 -6.02 -17.67
C LEU A 137 -23.49 -5.54 -16.96
N ALA A 138 -23.58 -5.34 -15.64
CA ALA A 138 -22.42 -4.97 -14.83
C ALA A 138 -21.52 -6.17 -14.52
N ALA A 139 -20.20 -5.96 -14.51
CA ALA A 139 -19.20 -6.91 -14.04
C ALA A 139 -18.94 -6.77 -12.53
N PRO A 140 -18.61 -7.87 -11.81
CA PRO A 140 -18.80 -9.24 -12.21
C PRO A 140 -20.29 -9.57 -12.25
N GLY A 141 -20.73 -10.26 -13.29
CA GLY A 141 -22.12 -10.65 -13.47
C GLY A 141 -22.37 -12.14 -13.32
N ASP A 142 -23.61 -12.48 -12.99
CA ASP A 142 -24.09 -13.86 -12.99
C ASP A 142 -24.40 -14.34 -14.42
N SER A 143 -24.55 -15.65 -14.60
CA SER A 143 -25.03 -16.21 -15.87
C SER A 143 -26.43 -15.69 -16.19
N PHE A 144 -26.68 -15.39 -17.45
CA PHE A 144 -27.97 -14.86 -17.91
C PHE A 144 -28.37 -15.44 -19.24
N THR A 145 -29.67 -15.30 -19.59
CA THR A 145 -30.17 -15.66 -20.89
C THR A 145 -30.15 -14.43 -21.81
N LEU A 146 -29.36 -14.54 -22.88
CA LEU A 146 -29.31 -13.57 -23.96
C LEU A 146 -30.37 -13.93 -25.00
N ARG A 147 -31.29 -13.04 -25.28
CA ARG A 147 -32.26 -13.15 -26.35
C ARG A 147 -31.78 -12.37 -27.56
N VAL A 148 -31.67 -13.03 -28.70
CA VAL A 148 -31.24 -12.44 -29.97
C VAL A 148 -32.40 -12.48 -30.93
N THR A 149 -32.77 -11.32 -31.46
CA THR A 149 -33.81 -11.19 -32.50
C THR A 149 -33.16 -10.84 -33.83
N GLY A 150 -33.76 -11.30 -34.90
CA GLY A 150 -33.21 -11.03 -36.23
C GLY A 150 -33.93 -11.75 -37.34
N THR A 151 -33.26 -11.96 -38.45
CA THR A 151 -33.84 -12.68 -39.61
C THR A 151 -32.84 -13.74 -40.11
N GLY A 152 -33.39 -14.69 -40.86
CA GLY A 152 -32.58 -15.74 -41.46
C GLY A 152 -32.10 -16.82 -40.51
N PHE A 153 -32.61 -16.89 -39.28
CA PHE A 153 -32.26 -17.96 -38.35
C PHE A 153 -32.86 -19.29 -38.78
N VAL A 154 -32.07 -20.34 -38.71
CA VAL A 154 -32.45 -21.68 -39.13
C VAL A 154 -32.22 -22.70 -38.00
N PRO A 155 -32.83 -23.88 -38.05
CA PRO A 155 -32.44 -24.95 -37.13
C PRO A 155 -30.92 -25.20 -37.16
N GLY A 156 -30.29 -25.18 -35.98
CA GLY A 156 -28.83 -25.28 -35.87
C GLY A 156 -28.07 -23.94 -35.89
N SER A 157 -28.78 -22.81 -36.01
CA SER A 157 -28.19 -21.50 -35.76
C SER A 157 -27.62 -21.44 -34.34
N SER A 158 -26.47 -20.81 -34.18
CA SER A 158 -25.82 -20.65 -32.86
C SER A 158 -25.44 -19.21 -32.63
N VAL A 159 -25.68 -18.73 -31.41
CA VAL A 159 -25.19 -17.44 -30.94
C VAL A 159 -23.69 -17.59 -30.57
N ARG A 160 -22.86 -16.66 -31.04
CA ARG A 160 -21.47 -16.52 -30.66
C ARG A 160 -21.30 -15.28 -29.80
N PHE A 161 -20.79 -15.48 -28.58
CA PHE A 161 -20.52 -14.42 -27.63
C PHE A 161 -19.00 -14.35 -27.42
N GLY A 162 -18.39 -13.25 -27.84
CA GLY A 162 -16.93 -13.10 -27.80
C GLY A 162 -16.18 -14.19 -28.58
N GLY A 163 -16.77 -14.66 -29.70
CA GLY A 163 -16.23 -15.75 -30.53
C GLY A 163 -16.61 -17.18 -30.08
N SER A 164 -17.01 -17.38 -28.83
CA SER A 164 -17.44 -18.69 -28.31
C SER A 164 -18.86 -19.02 -28.75
N ALA A 165 -19.10 -20.24 -29.28
CA ALA A 165 -20.41 -20.71 -29.64
C ALA A 165 -21.19 -21.14 -28.38
N LEU A 166 -22.39 -20.63 -28.23
CA LEU A 166 -23.30 -20.98 -27.14
C LEU A 166 -24.40 -21.90 -27.68
N PHE A 167 -24.87 -22.81 -26.83
CA PHE A 167 -26.11 -23.53 -27.14
C PHE A 167 -27.26 -22.54 -27.25
N SER A 168 -27.95 -22.52 -28.41
CA SER A 168 -28.89 -21.48 -28.74
C SER A 168 -30.14 -22.08 -29.42
N PRO A 169 -31.12 -22.55 -28.65
CA PRO A 169 -32.37 -23.04 -29.22
C PRO A 169 -33.09 -21.93 -29.96
N LEU A 170 -33.66 -22.30 -31.12
CA LEU A 170 -34.53 -21.44 -31.92
C LEU A 170 -35.91 -21.46 -31.29
N GLU A 171 -36.30 -20.35 -30.65
CA GLU A 171 -37.60 -20.19 -29.99
C GLU A 171 -38.73 -20.04 -31.01
N SER A 172 -38.47 -19.23 -32.04
CA SER A 172 -39.37 -18.96 -33.15
C SER A 172 -38.56 -18.44 -34.35
N PRO A 173 -39.14 -18.40 -35.57
CA PRO A 173 -38.44 -17.77 -36.67
C PRO A 173 -38.00 -16.35 -36.32
N GLY A 174 -36.70 -16.12 -36.31
CA GLY A 174 -36.09 -14.83 -35.95
C GLY A 174 -35.80 -14.61 -34.46
N VAL A 175 -35.91 -15.64 -33.60
CA VAL A 175 -35.56 -15.53 -32.17
C VAL A 175 -34.70 -16.70 -31.71
N LEU A 176 -33.54 -16.38 -31.21
CA LEU A 176 -32.66 -17.32 -30.53
C LEU A 176 -32.49 -16.91 -29.06
N THR A 177 -32.34 -17.88 -28.17
CA THR A 177 -31.94 -17.68 -26.78
C THR A 177 -30.67 -18.42 -26.53
N ALA A 178 -29.76 -17.81 -25.76
CA ALA A 178 -28.49 -18.43 -25.38
C ALA A 178 -28.18 -18.14 -23.91
N ASN A 179 -27.75 -19.15 -23.15
CA ASN A 179 -27.26 -18.94 -21.80
C ASN A 179 -25.78 -18.51 -21.86
N VAL A 180 -25.51 -17.27 -21.44
CA VAL A 180 -24.17 -16.71 -21.32
C VAL A 180 -23.65 -17.01 -19.92
N PRO A 181 -22.56 -17.78 -19.80
CA PRO A 181 -22.00 -18.13 -18.49
C PRO A 181 -21.42 -16.94 -17.76
N ALA A 182 -21.45 -16.94 -16.41
CA ALA A 182 -20.92 -15.89 -15.56
C ALA A 182 -19.43 -15.56 -15.82
N TYR A 183 -18.62 -16.53 -16.21
CA TYR A 183 -17.19 -16.28 -16.51
C TYR A 183 -16.99 -15.33 -17.72
N CYS A 184 -17.97 -15.18 -18.60
CA CYS A 184 -17.94 -14.24 -19.72
C CYS A 184 -18.13 -12.79 -19.27
N LEU A 185 -18.62 -12.56 -18.04
CA LEU A 185 -18.98 -11.24 -17.51
C LEU A 185 -18.01 -10.74 -16.43
N GLN A 186 -16.81 -11.31 -16.35
CA GLN A 186 -15.86 -10.96 -15.29
C GLN A 186 -15.06 -9.69 -15.57
N THR A 187 -14.90 -9.34 -16.84
CA THR A 187 -14.07 -8.19 -17.24
C THR A 187 -14.91 -7.19 -18.01
N PRO A 188 -14.99 -5.94 -17.56
CA PRO A 188 -15.67 -4.87 -18.29
C PRO A 188 -15.08 -4.64 -19.68
N GLY A 189 -15.93 -4.33 -20.63
CA GLY A 189 -15.55 -4.12 -22.02
C GLY A 189 -16.73 -4.35 -22.98
N PHE A 190 -16.42 -4.33 -24.27
CA PHE A 190 -17.39 -4.62 -25.30
C PHE A 190 -17.16 -6.02 -25.87
N VAL A 191 -18.22 -6.78 -26.03
CA VAL A 191 -18.20 -8.14 -26.56
C VAL A 191 -19.04 -8.20 -27.82
N GLU A 192 -18.47 -8.74 -28.91
CA GLU A 192 -19.21 -8.97 -30.13
C GLU A 192 -20.17 -10.17 -29.97
N VAL A 193 -21.40 -9.95 -30.37
CA VAL A 193 -22.42 -10.99 -30.49
C VAL A 193 -22.72 -11.20 -31.97
N ARG A 194 -22.61 -12.45 -32.42
CA ARG A 194 -22.93 -12.85 -33.80
C ARG A 194 -23.81 -14.07 -33.78
N VAL A 195 -24.52 -14.28 -34.86
CA VAL A 195 -25.26 -15.52 -35.13
C VAL A 195 -24.55 -16.26 -36.27
N ALA A 196 -24.30 -17.53 -36.08
CA ALA A 196 -23.73 -18.43 -37.07
C ALA A 196 -24.80 -19.39 -37.56
N ASN A 197 -25.11 -19.36 -38.83
CA ASN A 197 -25.91 -20.41 -39.49
C ASN A 197 -24.98 -21.54 -39.97
N PRO A 198 -25.40 -22.78 -39.85
CA PRO A 198 -24.63 -23.91 -40.34
C PRO A 198 -24.49 -23.93 -41.87
N PRO A 199 -23.47 -24.61 -42.45
CA PRO A 199 -23.35 -24.85 -43.85
C PRO A 199 -24.40 -25.90 -44.33
N PRO A 200 -24.70 -25.95 -45.66
CA PRO A 200 -24.16 -25.14 -46.77
C PRO A 200 -24.76 -23.73 -46.77
N GLY A 201 -24.02 -22.76 -47.26
CA GLY A 201 -24.41 -21.34 -47.14
C GLY A 201 -24.28 -20.83 -45.71
N GLY A 202 -25.22 -20.04 -45.26
CA GLY A 202 -25.25 -19.52 -43.88
C GLY A 202 -24.09 -18.57 -43.55
N GLY A 203 -23.26 -18.96 -42.53
CA GLY A 203 -22.12 -18.15 -42.08
C GLY A 203 -22.43 -17.23 -40.92
N LEU A 204 -21.55 -16.28 -40.68
CA LEU A 204 -21.66 -15.35 -39.56
C LEU A 204 -22.42 -14.10 -39.93
N SER A 205 -23.30 -13.65 -39.05
CA SER A 205 -23.93 -12.32 -39.14
C SER A 205 -22.92 -11.18 -38.99
N ALA A 206 -23.33 -9.96 -39.35
CA ALA A 206 -22.68 -8.77 -38.79
C ALA A 206 -22.74 -8.81 -37.27
N PRO A 207 -21.72 -8.23 -36.56
CA PRO A 207 -21.71 -8.18 -35.09
C PRO A 207 -22.74 -7.19 -34.55
N ASP A 208 -23.31 -7.52 -33.42
CA ASP A 208 -23.91 -6.58 -32.48
C ASP A 208 -23.04 -6.50 -31.26
N THR A 209 -23.17 -5.45 -30.43
CA THR A 209 -22.26 -5.18 -29.32
C THR A 209 -23.00 -5.34 -28.00
N PHE A 210 -22.47 -6.23 -27.15
CA PHE A 210 -22.87 -6.35 -25.76
C PHE A 210 -21.88 -5.59 -24.84
N SER A 211 -22.40 -4.78 -23.93
CA SER A 211 -21.59 -3.99 -23.00
C SER A 211 -21.49 -4.68 -21.64
N ILE A 212 -20.29 -5.09 -21.24
CA ILE A 212 -19.98 -5.50 -19.86
C ILE A 212 -19.52 -4.25 -19.14
N GLU A 213 -20.33 -3.72 -18.26
CA GLU A 213 -20.12 -2.42 -17.65
C GLU A 213 -19.32 -2.48 -16.35
N TYR A 214 -18.47 -1.48 -16.12
CA TYR A 214 -17.94 -1.28 -14.77
C TYR A 214 -19.08 -0.96 -13.81
N PRO A 215 -19.06 -1.53 -12.60
CA PRO A 215 -20.02 -1.13 -11.58
C PRO A 215 -19.74 0.30 -11.12
N VAL A 216 -20.76 1.02 -10.68
CA VAL A 216 -20.56 2.32 -10.01
C VAL A 216 -19.88 2.07 -8.66
N PRO A 217 -18.70 2.67 -8.41
CA PRO A 217 -17.98 2.48 -7.15
C PRO A 217 -18.71 3.16 -5.99
N VAL A 218 -18.52 2.63 -4.77
CA VAL A 218 -19.10 3.20 -3.55
C VAL A 218 -18.00 3.41 -2.53
N ILE A 219 -17.86 4.64 -2.02
CA ILE A 219 -16.98 4.98 -0.91
C ILE A 219 -17.74 4.74 0.40
N GLY A 220 -17.16 3.96 1.30
CA GLY A 220 -17.68 3.72 2.64
C GLY A 220 -16.96 4.53 3.71
N ALA A 221 -15.63 4.66 3.59
CA ALA A 221 -14.81 5.42 4.54
C ALA A 221 -13.50 5.89 3.92
N LEU A 222 -12.91 6.92 4.53
CA LEU A 222 -11.59 7.45 4.21
C LEU A 222 -10.66 7.26 5.42
N SER A 223 -9.40 6.93 5.17
CA SER A 223 -8.39 6.81 6.21
C SER A 223 -7.02 7.34 5.72
N PRO A 224 -6.46 8.38 6.36
CA PRO A 224 -7.10 9.17 7.42
C PRO A 224 -8.38 9.85 6.93
N ASP A 225 -9.26 10.27 7.85
CA ASP A 225 -10.48 11.02 7.58
C ASP A 225 -10.25 12.53 7.51
N SER A 226 -9.08 12.95 7.94
CA SER A 226 -8.63 14.35 7.95
C SER A 226 -7.11 14.43 7.88
N ALA A 227 -6.59 15.58 7.44
CA ALA A 227 -5.15 15.87 7.41
C ALA A 227 -4.91 17.33 7.81
N PHE A 228 -3.66 17.62 8.20
CA PHE A 228 -3.20 18.98 8.34
C PHE A 228 -2.66 19.54 7.03
N THR A 229 -2.70 20.87 6.89
CA THR A 229 -2.08 21.56 5.77
C THR A 229 -0.56 21.30 5.69
N GLY A 230 -0.04 21.28 4.47
CA GLY A 230 1.40 21.37 4.19
C GLY A 230 2.15 20.07 3.92
N SER A 231 1.60 18.90 4.25
CA SER A 231 2.29 17.63 4.03
C SER A 231 1.45 16.66 3.21
N GLY A 232 2.02 16.13 2.12
CA GLY A 232 1.38 15.08 1.34
C GLY A 232 1.27 13.77 2.14
N PHE A 233 0.29 12.94 1.79
CA PHE A 233 0.03 11.68 2.47
C PHE A 233 -0.60 10.65 1.53
N THR A 234 -0.68 9.40 1.97
CA THR A 234 -1.44 8.37 1.28
C THR A 234 -2.84 8.27 1.86
N LEU A 235 -3.84 8.53 1.03
CA LEU A 235 -5.25 8.34 1.37
C LEU A 235 -5.66 6.91 1.07
N THR A 236 -6.13 6.19 2.06
CA THR A 236 -6.80 4.90 1.89
C THR A 236 -8.31 5.16 1.74
N VAL A 237 -8.86 4.71 0.63
CA VAL A 237 -10.30 4.74 0.37
C VAL A 237 -10.85 3.34 0.56
N LEU A 238 -11.73 3.18 1.54
CA LEU A 238 -12.46 1.94 1.79
C LEU A 238 -13.85 2.03 1.18
N GLY A 239 -14.33 0.93 0.61
CA GLY A 239 -15.62 0.94 -0.07
C GLY A 239 -15.99 -0.39 -0.69
N THR A 240 -16.74 -0.35 -1.78
CA THR A 240 -17.12 -1.56 -2.52
C THR A 240 -17.11 -1.31 -4.03
N ARG A 241 -17.07 -2.41 -4.78
CA ARG A 241 -17.11 -2.41 -6.25
C ARG A 241 -15.90 -1.71 -6.89
N PHE A 242 -14.76 -1.68 -6.23
CA PHE A 242 -13.53 -1.17 -6.83
C PHE A 242 -12.96 -2.19 -7.81
N THR A 243 -12.39 -1.68 -8.90
CA THR A 243 -11.69 -2.48 -9.91
C THR A 243 -10.27 -1.94 -10.11
N PRO A 244 -9.38 -2.69 -10.77
CA PRO A 244 -8.02 -2.21 -11.05
C PRO A 244 -7.94 -0.89 -11.83
N GLN A 245 -9.02 -0.50 -12.51
CA GLN A 245 -9.11 0.75 -13.27
C GLN A 245 -9.74 1.91 -12.47
N ALA A 246 -10.07 1.68 -11.21
CA ALA A 246 -10.60 2.72 -10.33
C ALA A 246 -9.57 3.82 -10.09
N VAL A 247 -10.00 5.07 -10.23
CA VAL A 247 -9.16 6.25 -9.97
C VAL A 247 -9.81 7.12 -8.92
N VAL A 248 -9.04 7.47 -7.91
CA VAL A 248 -9.45 8.43 -6.87
C VAL A 248 -9.31 9.85 -7.42
N HIS A 249 -10.32 10.66 -7.25
CA HIS A 249 -10.33 12.07 -7.60
C HIS A 249 -10.40 12.93 -6.34
N TRP A 250 -9.57 13.95 -6.30
CA TRP A 250 -9.55 15.00 -5.28
C TRP A 250 -10.06 16.30 -5.89
N ASN A 251 -11.20 16.79 -5.45
CA ASN A 251 -11.91 17.93 -6.06
C ASN A 251 -12.04 17.78 -7.59
N GLY A 252 -12.39 16.59 -8.06
CA GLY A 252 -12.54 16.29 -9.49
C GLY A 252 -11.24 16.01 -10.25
N ASN A 253 -10.06 16.22 -9.67
CA ASN A 253 -8.78 15.92 -10.30
C ASN A 253 -8.27 14.54 -9.91
N SER A 254 -7.83 13.75 -10.88
CA SER A 254 -7.31 12.41 -10.66
C SER A 254 -6.03 12.42 -9.82
N ARG A 255 -5.88 11.40 -8.98
CA ARG A 255 -4.67 11.15 -8.19
C ARG A 255 -4.08 9.79 -8.52
N ALA A 256 -2.77 9.68 -8.40
CA ALA A 256 -2.10 8.40 -8.56
C ALA A 256 -2.72 7.39 -7.59
N THR A 257 -3.40 6.39 -8.14
CA THR A 257 -4.22 5.45 -7.38
C THR A 257 -3.65 4.04 -7.53
N THR A 258 -3.50 3.35 -6.42
CA THR A 258 -3.13 1.92 -6.36
C THR A 258 -4.36 1.12 -5.97
N PHE A 259 -4.73 0.17 -6.82
CA PHE A 259 -5.75 -0.82 -6.49
C PHE A 259 -5.16 -1.88 -5.54
N VAL A 260 -5.74 -2.03 -4.38
CA VAL A 260 -5.34 -3.05 -3.39
C VAL A 260 -6.32 -4.22 -3.41
N SER A 261 -7.62 -3.95 -3.44
CA SER A 261 -8.69 -4.95 -3.51
C SER A 261 -10.00 -4.31 -3.98
N ALA A 262 -11.02 -5.14 -4.21
CA ALA A 262 -12.37 -4.68 -4.56
C ALA A 262 -13.02 -3.79 -3.46
N THR A 263 -12.38 -3.68 -2.28
CA THR A 263 -12.85 -2.87 -1.15
C THR A 263 -11.86 -1.83 -0.67
N LYS A 264 -10.66 -1.74 -1.30
CA LYS A 264 -9.61 -0.85 -0.84
C LYS A 264 -8.79 -0.29 -2.01
N LEU A 265 -8.68 1.05 -2.04
CA LEU A 265 -7.76 1.80 -2.89
C LEU A 265 -6.80 2.62 -2.01
N GLN A 266 -5.64 2.96 -2.57
CA GLN A 266 -4.72 3.93 -2.00
C GLN A 266 -4.43 5.03 -3.03
N ALA A 267 -4.49 6.28 -2.61
CA ALA A 267 -4.21 7.42 -3.47
C ALA A 267 -3.12 8.31 -2.85
N ALA A 268 -2.14 8.70 -3.66
CA ALA A 268 -1.13 9.65 -3.24
C ALA A 268 -1.70 11.07 -3.33
N ILE A 269 -1.79 11.75 -2.19
CA ILE A 269 -2.25 13.13 -2.08
C ILE A 269 -1.02 14.02 -1.89
N PRO A 270 -0.65 14.84 -2.87
CA PRO A 270 0.50 15.72 -2.75
C PRO A 270 0.24 16.89 -1.79
N ALA A 271 1.31 17.47 -1.25
CA ALA A 271 1.23 18.61 -0.33
C ALA A 271 0.48 19.81 -0.93
N THR A 272 0.50 19.97 -2.24
CA THR A 272 -0.23 21.02 -2.95
C THR A 272 -1.75 20.93 -2.83
N ASP A 273 -2.28 19.72 -2.64
CA ASP A 273 -3.72 19.48 -2.46
C ASP A 273 -4.22 19.87 -1.07
N VAL A 274 -3.31 19.89 -0.11
CA VAL A 274 -3.55 20.25 1.28
C VAL A 274 -2.79 21.54 1.68
N ALA A 275 -2.48 22.39 0.71
CA ALA A 275 -1.80 23.66 0.98
C ALA A 275 -2.65 24.64 1.79
N SER A 276 -3.97 24.50 1.76
CA SER A 276 -4.94 25.33 2.50
C SER A 276 -5.98 24.46 3.19
N SER A 277 -6.49 24.93 4.32
CA SER A 277 -7.61 24.28 5.01
C SER A 277 -8.88 24.31 4.17
N GLY A 278 -9.71 23.30 4.32
CA GLY A 278 -10.95 23.16 3.55
C GLY A 278 -11.57 21.77 3.62
N SER A 279 -12.57 21.57 2.79
CA SER A 279 -13.29 20.31 2.72
C SER A 279 -13.34 19.79 1.27
N PRO A 280 -12.20 19.35 0.71
CA PRO A 280 -12.16 18.78 -0.61
C PRO A 280 -13.06 17.55 -0.72
N MET A 281 -13.67 17.39 -1.89
CA MET A 281 -14.57 16.27 -2.19
C MET A 281 -13.79 15.14 -2.85
N ILE A 282 -13.93 13.95 -2.29
CA ILE A 282 -13.30 12.73 -2.79
C ILE A 282 -14.33 11.91 -3.54
N THR A 283 -14.01 11.51 -4.76
CA THR A 283 -14.78 10.55 -5.54
C THR A 283 -13.88 9.46 -6.08
N VAL A 284 -14.46 8.32 -6.39
CA VAL A 284 -13.81 7.23 -7.13
C VAL A 284 -14.49 7.13 -8.47
N VAL A 285 -13.72 7.07 -9.53
CA VAL A 285 -14.23 7.03 -10.90
C VAL A 285 -13.79 5.75 -11.59
N HIS A 286 -14.72 5.07 -12.22
CA HIS A 286 -14.45 4.00 -13.18
C HIS A 286 -14.62 4.54 -14.61
N PRO A 287 -13.81 4.03 -15.57
CA PRO A 287 -13.96 4.38 -16.98
C PRO A 287 -15.22 3.77 -17.60
N ALA A 288 -15.53 4.16 -18.86
CA ALA A 288 -16.50 3.47 -19.68
C ALA A 288 -15.98 2.07 -20.13
N PRO A 289 -16.89 1.12 -20.45
CA PRO A 289 -18.35 1.23 -20.49
C PRO A 289 -18.97 1.14 -19.08
N GLY A 290 -20.11 1.80 -18.89
CA GLY A 290 -20.74 1.92 -17.58
C GLY A 290 -19.89 2.74 -16.61
N GLY A 291 -19.68 2.26 -15.41
CA GLY A 291 -18.81 2.90 -14.41
C GLY A 291 -19.35 4.24 -13.93
N GLY A 292 -18.52 5.27 -14.11
CA GLY A 292 -18.84 6.61 -13.62
C GLY A 292 -18.30 6.90 -12.23
N SER A 293 -18.81 7.96 -11.61
CA SER A 293 -18.33 8.49 -10.35
C SER A 293 -19.14 7.97 -9.16
N SER A 294 -18.47 7.65 -8.06
CA SER A 294 -19.11 7.45 -6.77
C SER A 294 -19.80 8.72 -6.27
N ALA A 295 -20.67 8.57 -5.26
CA ALA A 295 -21.04 9.70 -4.42
C ALA A 295 -19.77 10.35 -3.83
N ALA A 296 -19.78 11.66 -3.71
CA ALA A 296 -18.65 12.42 -3.17
C ALA A 296 -18.65 12.34 -1.64
N VAL A 297 -17.46 12.16 -1.06
CA VAL A 297 -17.23 12.17 0.39
C VAL A 297 -16.32 13.34 0.72
N ALA A 298 -16.72 14.17 1.66
CA ALA A 298 -15.89 15.29 2.10
C ALA A 298 -14.71 14.78 2.93
N PHE A 299 -13.51 15.27 2.62
CA PHE A 299 -12.30 15.07 3.41
C PHE A 299 -11.97 16.38 4.13
N ARG A 300 -11.54 16.31 5.38
CA ARG A 300 -11.28 17.52 6.15
C ARG A 300 -9.79 17.87 6.16
N VAL A 301 -9.42 18.99 5.54
CA VAL A 301 -8.08 19.58 5.67
C VAL A 301 -8.13 20.68 6.71
N ARG A 302 -7.39 20.51 7.80
CA ARG A 302 -7.28 21.46 8.90
C ARG A 302 -5.94 22.16 8.85
N GLU A 303 -5.90 23.39 9.35
CA GLU A 303 -4.62 24.05 9.57
C GLU A 303 -3.85 23.29 10.64
N ALA A 304 -2.54 23.11 10.40
CA ALA A 304 -1.67 22.51 11.39
C ALA A 304 -1.67 23.37 12.67
N PRO A 305 -1.66 22.75 13.85
CA PRO A 305 -1.55 23.48 15.09
C PRO A 305 -0.26 24.29 15.12
N PRO A 306 -0.22 25.42 15.82
CA PRO A 306 0.99 26.19 15.98
C PRO A 306 2.07 25.35 16.69
N ARG A 307 3.32 25.55 16.30
CA ARG A 307 4.46 24.86 16.91
C ARG A 307 5.48 25.89 17.36
N ILE A 308 5.88 25.82 18.62
CA ILE A 308 6.98 26.61 19.17
C ILE A 308 8.29 25.85 18.93
N THR A 309 9.28 26.53 18.37
CA THR A 309 10.62 25.99 18.16
C THR A 309 11.66 26.64 19.05
N GLY A 310 11.34 27.81 19.63
CA GLY A 310 12.24 28.53 20.52
C GLY A 310 11.61 29.76 21.08
N ALA A 311 12.27 30.33 22.07
CA ALA A 311 11.91 31.61 22.68
C ALA A 311 13.16 32.45 22.97
N SER A 312 13.03 33.77 22.89
CA SER A 312 14.11 34.72 23.21
C SER A 312 13.56 35.89 24.08
N PRO A 313 14.10 36.08 25.30
CA PRO A 313 15.15 35.30 25.93
C PRO A 313 14.73 33.84 26.17
N SER A 314 15.73 32.94 26.21
CA SER A 314 15.49 31.48 26.35
C SER A 314 15.28 31.03 27.80
N MET A 315 15.46 31.94 28.74
CA MET A 315 15.20 31.83 30.18
C MET A 315 14.83 33.18 30.76
N ALA A 316 14.17 33.16 31.89
CA ALA A 316 13.96 34.36 32.73
C ALA A 316 14.68 34.20 34.06
N THR A 317 14.98 35.32 34.72
CA THR A 317 15.55 35.31 36.07
C THR A 317 14.46 35.56 37.09
N ALA A 318 14.35 34.74 38.11
CA ALA A 318 13.37 34.90 39.18
C ALA A 318 13.53 36.28 39.88
N GLY A 319 12.39 36.97 40.05
CA GLY A 319 12.40 38.34 40.63
C GLY A 319 12.89 39.40 39.66
N GLY A 320 13.14 39.11 38.40
CA GLY A 320 13.51 40.05 37.35
C GLY A 320 12.43 41.01 36.96
N ALA A 321 12.78 42.04 36.15
CA ALA A 321 11.84 42.98 35.59
C ALA A 321 10.94 42.31 34.49
N ALA A 322 9.79 42.97 34.19
CA ALA A 322 8.97 42.63 33.03
C ALA A 322 9.80 42.68 31.75
N PHE A 323 9.54 41.82 30.80
CA PHE A 323 10.27 41.72 29.54
C PHE A 323 9.39 41.30 28.37
N THR A 324 9.84 41.61 27.16
CA THR A 324 9.20 41.15 25.95
C THR A 324 9.82 39.81 25.52
N LEU A 325 8.99 38.76 25.35
CA LEU A 325 9.38 37.44 24.91
C LEU A 325 9.10 37.30 23.42
N THR A 326 10.12 37.00 22.63
CA THR A 326 9.93 36.58 21.23
C THR A 326 9.78 35.09 21.18
N VAL A 327 8.65 34.60 20.66
CA VAL A 327 8.35 33.17 20.47
C VAL A 327 8.53 32.84 18.99
N ASN A 328 9.46 31.96 18.68
CA ASN A 328 9.71 31.50 17.34
C ASN A 328 9.06 30.13 17.11
N GLY A 329 8.62 29.89 15.88
CA GLY A 329 7.91 28.65 15.58
C GLY A 329 7.43 28.55 14.15
N SER A 330 6.27 27.92 13.96
CA SER A 330 5.61 27.81 12.67
C SER A 330 4.10 27.82 12.84
N THR A 331 3.40 28.10 11.74
CA THR A 331 1.92 28.08 11.65
C THR A 331 1.23 29.03 12.63
N PHE A 332 1.86 30.18 12.97
CA PHE A 332 1.22 31.19 13.76
C PHE A 332 0.20 31.98 12.90
N ALA A 333 -1.07 31.82 13.20
CA ALA A 333 -2.14 32.49 12.48
C ALA A 333 -2.25 33.98 12.83
N VAL A 334 -2.99 34.76 12.05
CA VAL A 334 -3.41 36.09 12.43
C VAL A 334 -4.30 36.02 13.67
N GLY A 335 -4.02 36.78 14.73
CA GLY A 335 -4.70 36.68 16.02
C GLY A 335 -4.19 35.57 16.95
N ALA A 336 -3.04 34.94 16.61
CA ALA A 336 -2.39 33.98 17.52
C ALA A 336 -1.99 34.68 18.84
N THR A 337 -2.20 33.98 19.95
CA THR A 337 -1.94 34.48 21.31
C THR A 337 -0.95 33.56 22.02
N VAL A 338 0.08 34.15 22.60
CA VAL A 338 1.02 33.43 23.49
C VAL A 338 0.36 33.28 24.87
N ARG A 339 0.44 32.07 25.40
CA ARG A 339 -0.04 31.74 26.76
C ARG A 339 1.14 31.36 27.64
N TRP A 340 1.16 31.96 28.81
CA TRP A 340 2.10 31.68 29.88
C TRP A 340 1.38 30.90 30.99
N ASN A 341 1.77 29.63 31.21
CA ASN A 341 1.05 28.75 32.14
C ASN A 341 -0.46 28.71 31.92
N GLY A 342 -0.89 28.73 30.63
CA GLY A 342 -2.30 28.69 30.25
C GLY A 342 -3.00 30.04 30.24
N GLN A 343 -2.35 31.15 30.71
CA GLN A 343 -2.91 32.51 30.74
C GLN A 343 -2.46 33.32 29.52
N ASP A 344 -3.37 33.94 28.83
CA ASP A 344 -3.09 34.77 27.66
C ASP A 344 -2.18 35.94 28.03
N ARG A 345 -1.24 36.27 27.15
CA ARG A 345 -0.37 37.45 27.25
C ARG A 345 -0.61 38.36 26.05
N ALA A 346 -0.46 39.66 26.28
CA ALA A 346 -0.51 40.64 25.21
C ALA A 346 0.48 40.20 24.11
N THR A 347 -0.03 39.94 22.94
CA THR A 347 0.76 39.29 21.87
C THR A 347 0.69 40.11 20.58
N THR A 348 1.84 40.42 20.01
CA THR A 348 2.00 40.99 18.67
C THR A 348 2.54 39.95 17.71
N ARG A 349 1.84 39.73 16.60
CA ARG A 349 2.32 38.80 15.55
C ARG A 349 3.27 39.53 14.61
N LEU A 350 4.51 39.09 14.56
CA LEU A 350 5.52 39.62 13.62
C LEU A 350 5.46 38.91 12.27
N SER A 351 5.28 37.56 12.27
CA SER A 351 5.19 36.75 11.06
C SER A 351 4.43 35.46 11.36
N ALA A 352 4.31 34.59 10.36
CA ALA A 352 3.80 33.21 10.54
C ALA A 352 4.72 32.32 11.39
N SER A 353 5.93 32.78 11.68
CA SER A 353 6.94 32.06 12.45
C SER A 353 7.46 32.80 13.67
N SER A 354 6.94 33.99 13.97
CA SER A 354 7.43 34.79 15.11
C SER A 354 6.31 35.62 15.74
N LEU A 355 6.20 35.53 17.07
CA LEU A 355 5.31 36.33 17.92
C LEU A 355 6.14 37.07 18.96
N GLN A 356 5.65 38.21 19.44
CA GLN A 356 6.14 38.86 20.64
C GLN A 356 5.05 38.87 21.68
N ALA A 357 5.43 38.60 22.95
CA ALA A 357 4.51 38.62 24.08
C ALA A 357 5.12 39.39 25.25
N ASP A 358 4.32 40.20 25.91
CA ASP A 358 4.75 40.94 27.10
C ASP A 358 4.55 40.09 28.35
N ILE A 359 5.66 39.80 29.02
CA ILE A 359 5.69 39.00 30.24
C ILE A 359 5.87 39.93 31.44
N PRO A 360 4.86 40.05 32.31
CA PRO A 360 4.96 40.91 33.49
C PRO A 360 5.89 40.28 34.55
N ALA A 361 6.47 41.11 35.39
CA ALA A 361 7.36 40.70 36.49
C ALA A 361 6.66 39.71 37.46
N SER A 362 5.32 39.81 37.60
CA SER A 362 4.54 38.89 38.42
C SER A 362 4.58 37.41 37.96
N ASP A 363 4.88 37.17 36.67
CA ASP A 363 4.95 35.83 36.11
C ASP A 363 6.27 35.12 36.43
N ILE A 364 7.26 35.84 36.89
CA ILE A 364 8.62 35.36 37.13
C ILE A 364 9.11 35.63 38.55
N THR A 365 8.21 35.70 39.53
CA THR A 365 8.56 36.01 40.93
C THR A 365 9.38 34.92 41.60
N GLN A 366 9.21 33.67 41.18
CA GLN A 366 9.92 32.51 41.74
C GLN A 366 10.61 31.71 40.66
N ALA A 367 11.69 30.99 41.01
CA ALA A 367 12.35 30.06 40.15
C ALA A 367 11.36 28.88 39.80
N GLY A 368 11.42 28.42 38.57
CA GLY A 368 10.50 27.41 38.11
C GLY A 368 10.61 27.17 36.60
N THR A 369 9.58 26.58 36.05
CA THR A 369 9.44 26.41 34.60
C THR A 369 8.09 26.96 34.18
N ALA A 370 8.09 27.90 33.27
CA ALA A 370 6.87 28.34 32.62
C ALA A 370 6.55 27.48 31.41
N GLN A 371 5.30 27.08 31.29
CA GLN A 371 4.81 26.36 30.11
C GLN A 371 4.24 27.36 29.11
N LEU A 372 4.97 27.60 28.02
CA LEU A 372 4.51 28.45 26.92
C LEU A 372 3.68 27.62 25.96
N THR A 373 2.54 28.17 25.58
CA THR A 373 1.75 27.65 24.45
C THR A 373 1.33 28.77 23.55
N VAL A 374 1.06 28.50 22.30
CA VAL A 374 0.46 29.44 21.36
C VAL A 374 -0.93 28.93 21.01
N LEU A 375 -1.92 29.77 21.15
CA LEU A 375 -3.28 29.53 20.69
C LEU A 375 -3.50 30.25 19.36
N ASN A 376 -3.77 29.52 18.33
CA ASN A 376 -4.33 30.05 17.08
C ASN A 376 -5.86 30.20 17.23
N PRO A 377 -6.48 31.25 16.69
CA PRO A 377 -7.93 31.35 16.66
C PRO A 377 -8.53 30.23 15.76
N GLY A 378 -9.77 29.84 16.04
CA GLY A 378 -10.51 28.85 15.30
C GLY A 378 -10.13 27.40 15.66
N GLU A 379 -10.14 26.51 14.66
CA GLU A 379 -9.94 25.07 14.86
C GLU A 379 -8.47 24.60 14.86
N SER A 380 -7.53 25.51 14.59
CA SER A 380 -6.08 25.19 14.55
C SER A 380 -5.50 24.86 15.93
N GLY A 381 -6.21 25.18 17.00
CA GLY A 381 -5.92 24.72 18.36
C GLY A 381 -4.71 25.37 19.01
N VAL A 382 -4.19 24.70 20.04
CA VAL A 382 -3.07 25.12 20.89
C VAL A 382 -1.83 24.31 20.55
N SER A 383 -0.65 24.96 20.57
CA SER A 383 0.63 24.27 20.42
C SER A 383 0.88 23.28 21.55
N ALA A 384 1.78 22.33 21.32
CA ALA A 384 2.43 21.63 22.43
C ALA A 384 3.11 22.67 23.36
N PRO A 385 3.15 22.40 24.67
CA PRO A 385 3.84 23.27 25.60
C PRO A 385 5.35 23.31 25.34
N PHE A 386 5.90 24.49 25.46
CA PHE A 386 7.33 24.77 25.39
C PHE A 386 7.80 25.25 26.75
N ALA A 387 8.72 24.52 27.36
CA ALA A 387 9.25 24.86 28.69
C ALA A 387 10.25 26.02 28.61
N LEU A 388 9.98 27.10 29.37
CA LEU A 388 10.91 28.23 29.54
C LEU A 388 11.35 28.26 31.01
N PRO A 389 12.65 28.05 31.30
CA PRO A 389 13.14 28.05 32.66
C PRO A 389 13.11 29.48 33.26
N ILE A 390 12.66 29.55 34.51
CA ILE A 390 12.82 30.73 35.37
C ILE A 390 13.90 30.36 36.40
N VAL A 391 15.14 30.83 36.18
CA VAL A 391 16.28 30.43 36.99
C VAL A 391 16.49 31.44 38.08
N PRO A 392 17.03 31.05 39.27
CA PRO A 392 17.46 31.98 40.26
C PRO A 392 18.62 32.83 39.73
N ALA A 393 18.86 33.98 40.29
CA ALA A 393 19.93 34.91 39.88
C ALA A 393 21.32 34.23 39.91
N SER A 394 21.48 33.22 40.77
CA SER A 394 22.68 32.38 40.86
C SER A 394 22.24 30.92 41.06
N PRO A 395 22.00 30.16 40.00
CA PRO A 395 21.63 28.76 40.15
C PRO A 395 22.77 27.95 40.79
N THR A 396 22.45 27.16 41.79
CA THR A 396 23.44 26.42 42.60
C THR A 396 23.10 24.94 42.72
N VAL A 397 24.08 24.15 43.04
CA VAL A 397 23.90 22.81 43.58
C VAL A 397 24.20 22.81 45.08
N GLY A 398 23.47 22.01 45.82
CA GLY A 398 23.79 21.73 47.25
C GLY A 398 25.02 20.85 47.41
N THR A 399 25.38 20.56 48.67
CA THR A 399 26.46 19.60 48.95
C THR A 399 26.10 18.23 48.39
N PRO A 400 26.95 17.62 47.54
CA PRO A 400 26.72 16.29 46.99
C PRO A 400 26.71 15.23 48.12
N ILE A 401 25.80 14.28 48.02
CA ILE A 401 25.80 13.08 48.85
C ILE A 401 26.53 11.98 48.08
N THR A 402 27.49 11.36 48.71
CA THR A 402 28.27 10.29 48.12
C THR A 402 27.91 8.95 48.75
N VAL A 403 27.52 7.98 47.94
CA VAL A 403 27.21 6.60 48.34
C VAL A 403 28.40 5.73 47.93
N ALA A 404 29.12 5.18 48.87
CA ALA A 404 30.30 4.30 48.62
C ALA A 404 29.80 2.91 48.14
N LEU A 405 29.42 2.80 46.88
CA LEU A 405 28.95 1.58 46.25
C LEU A 405 29.35 1.60 44.77
N ALA A 406 30.24 0.66 44.43
CA ALA A 406 30.60 0.45 43.03
C ALA A 406 29.41 -0.15 42.29
N THR A 407 29.08 0.39 41.11
CA THR A 407 27.92 -0.05 40.34
C THR A 407 28.22 -0.09 38.84
N ASN A 408 27.59 -1.03 38.13
CA ASN A 408 27.68 -1.11 36.70
C ASN A 408 26.65 -0.20 36.01
N ASP A 409 25.46 -0.02 36.63
CA ASP A 409 24.42 0.88 36.15
C ASP A 409 23.46 1.32 37.27
N ILE A 410 22.70 2.41 37.02
CA ILE A 410 21.70 2.95 37.95
C ILE A 410 20.42 3.31 37.19
N ALA A 411 19.26 3.08 37.82
CA ALA A 411 17.97 3.44 37.29
C ALA A 411 17.04 4.00 38.38
N TYR A 412 16.20 4.99 38.06
CA TYR A 412 15.30 5.61 39.04
C TYR A 412 13.89 5.09 38.93
N ASP A 413 13.39 4.49 39.99
CA ASP A 413 12.00 4.10 40.17
C ASP A 413 11.19 5.32 40.65
N ARG A 414 10.48 5.95 39.71
CA ARG A 414 9.64 7.14 39.98
C ARG A 414 8.48 6.83 40.91
N THR A 415 8.00 5.56 40.89
CA THR A 415 6.86 5.13 41.70
C THR A 415 7.20 5.04 43.19
N ARG A 416 8.43 4.58 43.49
CA ARG A 416 8.89 4.40 44.90
C ARG A 416 9.85 5.47 45.35
N GLY A 417 10.28 6.38 44.43
CA GLY A 417 11.29 7.37 44.76
C GLY A 417 12.66 6.77 45.06
N THR A 418 13.01 5.64 44.46
CA THR A 418 14.19 4.82 44.79
C THR A 418 15.11 4.71 43.60
N ILE A 419 16.41 4.84 43.79
CA ILE A 419 17.43 4.47 42.81
C ILE A 419 17.79 2.99 43.00
N TRP A 420 17.72 2.23 41.93
CA TRP A 420 18.22 0.87 41.86
C TRP A 420 19.61 0.89 41.21
N ALA A 421 20.57 0.19 41.83
CA ALA A 421 21.95 0.10 41.39
C ALA A 421 22.32 -1.36 41.11
N SER A 422 22.90 -1.67 39.98
CA SER A 422 23.46 -3.01 39.69
C SER A 422 24.88 -3.10 40.27
N VAL A 423 25.05 -3.99 41.24
CA VAL A 423 26.31 -4.13 42.01
C VAL A 423 27.14 -5.29 41.46
N PRO A 424 28.37 -5.03 40.95
CA PRO A 424 29.23 -6.07 40.37
C PRO A 424 29.61 -7.13 41.41
N GLY A 425 29.97 -8.32 40.93
CA GLY A 425 30.37 -9.45 41.78
C GLY A 425 31.61 -9.20 42.64
N SER A 426 32.37 -8.15 42.32
CA SER A 426 33.56 -7.73 43.11
C SER A 426 33.23 -7.07 44.48
N ASP A 427 31.98 -6.63 44.69
CA ASP A 427 31.54 -6.14 45.99
C ASP A 427 31.33 -7.31 46.94
N LEU A 428 32.07 -7.29 48.08
CA LEU A 428 32.08 -8.41 49.02
C LEU A 428 30.80 -8.54 49.86
N GLN A 429 30.01 -7.49 49.94
CA GLN A 429 28.80 -7.47 50.78
C GLN A 429 27.51 -7.60 49.97
N ARG A 430 27.47 -6.99 48.78
CA ARG A 430 26.27 -6.84 47.94
C ARG A 430 26.51 -7.29 46.51
N GLY A 431 27.61 -7.97 46.25
CA GLY A 431 27.96 -8.39 44.88
C GLY A 431 26.87 -9.22 44.23
N ASN A 432 26.69 -9.05 42.90
CA ASN A 432 25.69 -9.76 42.09
C ASN A 432 24.23 -9.46 42.48
N THR A 433 23.99 -8.25 42.96
CA THR A 433 22.61 -7.80 43.33
C THR A 433 22.19 -6.55 42.56
N VAL A 434 20.88 -6.28 42.60
CA VAL A 434 20.38 -4.91 42.46
C VAL A 434 20.03 -4.37 43.84
N THR A 435 20.56 -3.19 44.15
CA THR A 435 20.48 -2.62 45.50
C THR A 435 19.76 -1.29 45.48
N ALA A 436 18.79 -1.15 46.36
CA ALA A 436 18.01 0.07 46.53
C ALA A 436 18.80 1.16 47.24
N ILE A 437 18.64 2.41 46.81
CA ILE A 437 19.22 3.59 47.41
C ILE A 437 18.16 4.67 47.53
N ASP A 438 18.05 5.24 48.70
CA ASP A 438 17.23 6.46 48.91
C ASP A 438 18.03 7.65 48.37
N PRO A 439 17.56 8.30 47.27
CA PRO A 439 18.30 9.39 46.65
C PRO A 439 18.32 10.68 47.51
N ALA A 440 17.41 10.85 48.44
CA ALA A 440 17.34 12.02 49.29
C ALA A 440 18.40 11.96 50.43
N THR A 441 18.71 10.78 50.87
CA THR A 441 19.60 10.58 52.06
C THR A 441 20.90 9.82 51.72
N GLY A 442 20.96 9.14 50.59
CA GLY A 442 22.08 8.26 50.22
C GLY A 442 22.07 6.93 51.00
N VAL A 443 21.05 6.62 51.74
CA VAL A 443 20.97 5.39 52.52
C VAL A 443 20.81 4.18 51.60
N ILE A 444 21.68 3.18 51.77
CA ILE A 444 21.60 1.93 51.03
C ILE A 444 20.54 1.03 51.70
N GLY A 445 19.56 0.63 50.94
CA GLY A 445 18.44 -0.21 51.34
C GLY A 445 18.64 -1.70 51.03
N ALA A 446 17.53 -2.35 50.67
CA ALA A 446 17.54 -3.78 50.36
C ALA A 446 18.32 -4.10 49.08
N SER A 447 18.97 -5.29 49.10
CA SER A 447 19.65 -5.87 47.96
C SER A 447 18.91 -7.13 47.50
N ILE A 448 18.72 -7.29 46.20
CA ILE A 448 18.07 -8.45 45.60
C ILE A 448 19.11 -9.16 44.74
N SER A 449 19.34 -10.44 45.02
CA SER A 449 20.27 -11.25 44.24
C SER A 449 19.71 -11.54 42.88
N VAL A 450 20.44 -11.19 41.82
CA VAL A 450 19.97 -11.33 40.41
C VAL A 450 20.85 -12.23 39.57
N GLY A 451 22.10 -12.46 39.99
CA GLY A 451 23.04 -13.30 39.23
C GLY A 451 24.32 -12.54 38.84
N SER A 452 25.22 -13.23 38.20
CA SER A 452 26.61 -12.80 37.98
C SER A 452 26.74 -11.54 37.13
N GLU A 453 27.49 -10.58 37.63
CA GLU A 453 27.81 -9.32 36.95
C GLU A 453 26.58 -8.58 36.39
N PRO A 454 25.62 -8.15 37.24
CA PRO A 454 24.50 -7.37 36.77
C PRO A 454 24.99 -6.06 36.12
N GLY A 455 24.45 -5.76 34.97
CA GLY A 455 24.84 -4.65 34.09
C GLY A 455 23.66 -3.69 33.83
N PRO A 456 23.24 -3.50 32.58
CA PRO A 456 22.22 -2.50 32.24
C PRO A 456 20.88 -2.77 32.92
N LEU A 457 20.24 -1.68 33.34
CA LEU A 457 18.96 -1.65 34.05
C LEU A 457 17.88 -0.93 33.24
N ALA A 458 16.67 -1.48 33.27
CA ALA A 458 15.48 -0.77 32.75
C ALA A 458 14.27 -1.04 33.65
N ILE A 459 13.53 0.04 33.98
CA ILE A 459 12.32 -0.02 34.83
C ILE A 459 11.10 0.22 33.98
N SER A 460 10.04 -0.55 34.21
CA SER A 460 8.75 -0.33 33.57
C SER A 460 8.11 0.98 34.04
N ASP A 461 7.35 1.65 33.16
CA ASP A 461 6.74 2.97 33.44
C ASP A 461 5.81 2.97 34.66
N ASP A 462 5.16 1.83 34.94
CA ASP A 462 4.30 1.62 36.11
C ASP A 462 5.08 1.25 37.39
N GLY A 463 6.41 1.11 37.29
CA GLY A 463 7.26 0.68 38.40
C GLY A 463 7.03 -0.76 38.84
N ALA A 464 6.35 -1.61 38.06
CA ALA A 464 6.08 -2.98 38.44
C ALA A 464 7.30 -3.87 38.35
N TYR A 465 8.17 -3.66 37.35
CA TYR A 465 9.31 -4.53 37.05
C TYR A 465 10.59 -3.75 36.80
N LEU A 466 11.69 -4.36 37.25
CA LEU A 466 13.06 -3.99 36.93
C LEU A 466 13.69 -5.13 36.11
N TYR A 467 14.18 -4.82 34.94
CA TYR A 467 14.93 -5.73 34.07
C TYR A 467 16.41 -5.49 34.25
N VAL A 468 17.18 -6.57 34.39
CA VAL A 468 18.61 -6.55 34.71
C VAL A 468 19.37 -7.43 33.73
N GLY A 469 20.18 -6.85 32.88
CA GLY A 469 21.07 -7.59 32.01
C GLY A 469 22.27 -8.15 32.79
N LEU A 470 22.60 -9.43 32.60
CA LEU A 470 23.74 -10.03 33.24
C LEU A 470 24.95 -10.08 32.32
N GLY A 471 26.07 -9.49 32.76
CA GLY A 471 27.37 -9.57 32.07
C GLY A 471 28.02 -10.95 32.20
N GLY A 472 27.79 -11.66 33.31
CA GLY A 472 28.35 -12.98 33.58
C GLY A 472 27.49 -14.16 33.13
N ALA A 473 26.27 -13.94 32.63
CA ALA A 473 25.35 -14.97 32.13
C ALA A 473 24.57 -14.49 30.92
N PRO A 474 24.11 -15.37 30.00
CA PRO A 474 23.32 -15.01 28.83
C PRO A 474 21.85 -14.71 29.17
N LEU A 475 21.62 -13.96 30.22
CA LEU A 475 20.31 -13.72 30.80
C LEU A 475 20.02 -12.24 30.96
N VAL A 476 18.75 -11.90 30.80
CA VAL A 476 18.11 -10.74 31.43
C VAL A 476 17.21 -11.29 32.53
N VAL A 477 17.34 -10.76 33.71
CA VAL A 477 16.53 -11.14 34.87
C VAL A 477 15.47 -10.08 35.10
N ARG A 478 14.24 -10.50 35.28
CA ARG A 478 13.15 -9.62 35.72
C ARG A 478 12.98 -9.73 37.24
N VAL A 479 12.93 -8.59 37.85
CA VAL A 479 12.62 -8.46 39.28
C VAL A 479 11.27 -7.82 39.42
N ASN A 480 10.36 -8.44 40.17
CA ASN A 480 9.09 -7.85 40.55
C ASN A 480 9.33 -6.90 41.74
N LEU A 481 9.20 -5.59 41.49
CA LEU A 481 9.49 -4.56 42.48
C LEU A 481 8.45 -4.44 43.60
N ALA A 482 7.27 -5.02 43.44
CA ALA A 482 6.27 -5.06 44.51
C ALA A 482 6.60 -6.14 45.56
N THR A 483 7.18 -7.27 45.12
CA THR A 483 7.56 -8.37 46.00
C THR A 483 9.03 -8.32 46.42
N GLY A 484 9.85 -7.54 45.75
CA GLY A 484 11.30 -7.51 45.94
C GLY A 484 11.97 -8.82 45.52
N ALA A 485 11.42 -9.57 44.60
CA ALA A 485 11.90 -10.89 44.21
C ALA A 485 12.17 -10.99 42.69
N ARG A 486 13.19 -11.77 42.35
CA ARG A 486 13.41 -12.25 40.99
C ARG A 486 12.27 -13.17 40.59
N ASP A 487 11.57 -12.88 39.49
CA ASP A 487 10.37 -13.63 39.03
C ASP A 487 10.51 -14.27 37.65
N LEU A 488 11.49 -13.86 36.86
CA LEU A 488 11.67 -14.41 35.51
C LEU A 488 13.14 -14.33 35.07
N ASP A 489 13.64 -15.43 34.54
CA ASP A 489 14.91 -15.53 33.82
C ASP A 489 14.66 -15.60 32.32
N ILE A 490 15.26 -14.71 31.57
CA ILE A 490 15.01 -14.53 30.15
C ILE A 490 16.32 -14.80 29.42
N ASP A 491 16.36 -15.89 28.66
CA ASP A 491 17.53 -16.27 27.88
C ASP A 491 17.72 -15.34 26.66
N MET A 492 18.90 -14.80 26.50
CA MET A 492 19.29 -13.97 25.37
C MET A 492 19.60 -14.79 24.11
N GLY A 493 19.76 -16.10 24.28
CA GLY A 493 20.08 -17.03 23.20
C GLY A 493 21.55 -17.05 22.84
N THR A 494 21.84 -17.73 21.73
CA THR A 494 23.21 -17.89 21.19
C THR A 494 23.28 -17.23 19.82
N GLY A 495 24.39 -16.58 19.52
CA GLY A 495 24.77 -16.07 18.21
C GLY A 495 25.83 -16.96 17.55
N GLY A 496 26.34 -16.52 16.41
CA GLY A 496 27.39 -17.23 15.69
C GLY A 496 28.71 -17.37 16.47
N LEU A 497 28.92 -16.55 17.49
CA LEU A 497 30.13 -16.46 18.31
C LEU A 497 29.88 -16.84 19.78
N GLY A 498 28.83 -17.59 20.08
CA GLY A 498 28.49 -18.06 21.42
C GLY A 498 27.33 -17.34 22.07
N ASP A 499 27.24 -17.43 23.37
CA ASP A 499 26.14 -16.87 24.15
C ASP A 499 26.06 -15.35 24.06
N LEU A 500 24.85 -14.85 23.95
CA LEU A 500 24.56 -13.42 23.85
C LEU A 500 24.33 -12.78 25.23
N ARG A 501 24.73 -11.52 25.37
CA ARG A 501 24.55 -10.71 26.57
C ARG A 501 23.76 -9.46 26.22
N ALA A 502 23.03 -8.93 27.18
CA ALA A 502 22.43 -7.61 27.05
C ALA A 502 23.51 -6.52 27.05
N GLU A 503 23.48 -5.63 26.10
CA GLU A 503 24.34 -4.45 26.05
C GLU A 503 23.58 -3.19 26.47
N ASP A 504 22.31 -3.11 26.07
CA ASP A 504 21.42 -2.01 26.39
C ASP A 504 19.97 -2.51 26.47
N LEU A 505 19.14 -1.90 27.32
CA LEU A 505 17.79 -2.33 27.64
C LEU A 505 16.81 -1.16 27.68
N VAL A 506 15.64 -1.31 27.09
CA VAL A 506 14.53 -0.36 27.26
C VAL A 506 13.20 -1.09 27.42
N VAL A 507 12.40 -0.73 28.41
CA VAL A 507 11.02 -1.21 28.53
C VAL A 507 10.11 -0.37 27.64
N LEU A 508 9.22 -1.01 26.88
CA LEU A 508 8.35 -0.28 25.97
C LEU A 508 7.27 0.48 26.76
N PRO A 509 7.00 1.74 26.39
CA PRO A 509 6.02 2.58 27.07
C PRO A 509 4.62 1.93 27.14
N GLY A 510 4.05 1.87 28.34
CA GLY A 510 2.73 1.28 28.59
C GLY A 510 2.66 -0.25 28.48
N LEU A 511 3.80 -0.92 28.25
CA LEU A 511 3.91 -2.38 28.13
C LEU A 511 4.92 -2.93 29.14
N PRO A 512 4.58 -3.01 30.44
CA PRO A 512 5.56 -3.29 31.49
C PRO A 512 6.23 -4.67 31.40
N ARG A 513 5.64 -5.60 30.64
CA ARG A 513 6.17 -6.95 30.40
C ARG A 513 6.88 -7.11 29.06
N THR A 514 7.00 -6.02 28.30
CA THR A 514 7.65 -6.00 26.98
C THR A 514 8.87 -5.10 27.01
N PHE A 515 10.02 -5.62 26.64
CA PHE A 515 11.24 -4.84 26.54
C PHE A 515 12.01 -5.11 25.26
N ALA A 516 12.76 -4.11 24.83
CA ALA A 516 13.76 -4.24 23.78
C ALA A 516 15.14 -4.41 24.41
N VAL A 517 15.98 -5.23 23.80
CA VAL A 517 17.36 -5.44 24.22
C VAL A 517 18.30 -5.42 23.03
N SER A 518 19.34 -4.60 23.10
CA SER A 518 20.49 -4.71 22.23
C SER A 518 21.35 -5.86 22.74
N ARG A 519 21.63 -6.83 21.86
CA ARG A 519 22.36 -8.05 22.22
C ARG A 519 23.78 -7.99 21.65
N ARG A 520 24.75 -8.49 22.43
CA ARG A 520 26.16 -8.56 22.01
C ARG A 520 26.76 -9.92 22.28
N ASN A 521 27.72 -10.30 21.45
CA ASN A 521 28.63 -11.42 21.77
C ASN A 521 29.72 -10.97 22.76
N THR A 522 30.40 -11.91 23.34
CA THR A 522 31.46 -11.65 24.32
C THR A 522 32.89 -11.75 23.75
N CYS A 523 32.99 -12.12 22.46
CA CYS A 523 34.29 -12.43 21.85
C CYS A 523 34.90 -11.23 21.10
N CYS A 524 34.28 -10.81 20.02
CA CYS A 524 34.99 -10.11 18.95
C CYS A 524 34.21 -8.87 18.50
N SER A 525 34.91 -7.77 18.17
CA SER A 525 34.29 -6.56 17.60
C SER A 525 34.11 -6.73 16.10
N PRO A 526 32.97 -6.24 15.53
CA PRO A 526 31.86 -5.64 16.27
C PRO A 526 31.03 -6.71 17.02
N ARG A 527 30.65 -6.37 18.25
CA ARG A 527 29.99 -7.33 19.16
C ARG A 527 28.49 -7.37 19.02
N HIS A 528 27.90 -6.40 18.33
CA HIS A 528 26.44 -6.29 18.18
C HIS A 528 25.85 -7.47 17.44
N GLU A 529 24.80 -8.07 18.02
CA GLU A 529 24.08 -9.25 17.50
C GLU A 529 22.57 -8.98 17.33
N GLY A 530 22.24 -7.73 17.03
CA GLY A 530 20.89 -7.26 16.76
C GLY A 530 20.08 -6.94 18.02
N VAL A 531 19.08 -6.10 17.83
CA VAL A 531 18.08 -5.75 18.83
C VAL A 531 16.92 -6.74 18.75
N ALA A 532 16.40 -7.18 19.87
CA ALA A 532 15.27 -8.09 19.98
C ALA A 532 14.20 -7.56 20.93
N ILE A 533 12.93 -7.94 20.69
CA ILE A 533 11.82 -7.71 21.61
C ILE A 533 11.49 -9.02 22.33
N TYR A 534 11.23 -8.89 23.62
CA TYR A 534 10.74 -9.97 24.46
C TYR A 534 9.42 -9.56 25.12
N ASP A 535 8.40 -10.43 25.02
CA ASP A 535 7.12 -10.31 25.71
C ASP A 535 7.07 -11.37 26.79
N ASP A 536 7.02 -10.94 28.04
CA ASP A 536 6.94 -11.84 29.21
C ASP A 536 7.94 -13.00 29.11
N GLY A 537 9.16 -12.70 28.69
CA GLY A 537 10.26 -13.64 28.50
C GLY A 537 10.33 -14.35 27.14
N THR A 538 9.32 -14.22 26.32
CA THR A 538 9.30 -14.84 24.99
C THR A 538 9.81 -13.86 23.93
N ARG A 539 10.84 -14.27 23.18
CA ARG A 539 11.38 -13.45 22.10
C ARG A 539 10.46 -13.46 20.88
N ARG A 540 10.17 -12.31 20.32
CA ARG A 540 9.53 -12.20 19.00
C ARG A 540 10.46 -12.72 17.91
N SER A 541 9.88 -13.17 16.79
CA SER A 541 10.62 -13.86 15.72
C SER A 541 11.60 -12.96 14.96
N LEU A 542 11.26 -11.69 14.75
CA LEU A 542 12.10 -10.74 14.00
C LEU A 542 12.99 -9.92 14.92
N THR A 543 14.28 -9.86 14.59
CA THR A 543 15.29 -9.02 15.23
C THR A 543 15.94 -8.12 14.20
N THR A 544 16.57 -7.02 14.62
CA THR A 544 17.39 -6.23 13.70
C THR A 544 18.65 -6.99 13.30
N GLN A 545 19.32 -6.48 12.27
CA GLN A 545 20.58 -7.06 11.80
C GLN A 545 21.69 -6.93 12.87
N GLY A 546 22.56 -7.94 12.94
CA GLY A 546 23.77 -7.91 13.74
C GLY A 546 24.93 -7.22 13.02
N HIS A 547 26.10 -7.14 13.66
CA HIS A 547 27.35 -6.54 13.19
C HIS A 547 27.31 -5.01 13.10
N THR A 548 26.61 -4.42 12.13
CA THR A 548 26.33 -2.98 12.06
C THR A 548 24.89 -2.76 12.47
N GLY A 549 24.67 -2.35 13.68
CA GLY A 549 23.33 -2.19 14.22
C GLY A 549 23.27 -1.21 15.38
N SER A 550 22.14 -1.19 16.04
CA SER A 550 21.88 -0.27 17.15
C SER A 550 22.33 -0.91 18.46
N ASN A 551 23.60 -0.77 18.80
CA ASN A 551 24.08 -1.22 20.10
C ASN A 551 23.68 -0.26 21.24
N ARG A 552 23.30 0.97 20.95
CA ARG A 552 22.56 1.86 21.84
C ARG A 552 21.17 2.06 21.36
N ILE A 553 20.19 1.93 22.24
CA ILE A 553 18.76 2.04 21.93
C ILE A 553 18.06 2.93 22.95
N THR A 554 17.14 3.72 22.47
CA THR A 554 16.21 4.44 23.35
C THR A 554 14.79 4.35 22.82
N ARG A 555 13.81 4.45 23.72
CA ARG A 555 12.40 4.45 23.36
C ARG A 555 11.96 5.79 22.80
N LEU A 556 11.07 5.79 21.84
CA LEU A 556 10.33 6.99 21.44
C LEU A 556 8.97 7.05 22.13
N THR A 557 8.26 8.14 21.95
CA THR A 557 6.90 8.26 22.48
C THR A 557 6.02 7.13 21.92
N GLY A 558 5.40 6.34 22.81
CA GLY A 558 4.60 5.17 22.44
C GLY A 558 5.43 3.90 22.28
N ALA A 559 4.74 2.76 22.15
CA ALA A 559 5.35 1.42 22.14
C ALA A 559 5.67 0.90 20.72
N THR A 560 5.59 1.74 19.71
CA THR A 560 5.63 1.29 18.30
C THR A 560 6.96 1.55 17.60
N ARG A 561 7.86 2.33 18.22
CA ARG A 561 9.15 2.69 17.60
C ARG A 561 10.26 2.85 18.65
N LEU A 562 11.47 2.49 18.22
CA LEU A 562 12.72 2.74 18.93
C LEU A 562 13.61 3.62 18.06
N PHE A 563 14.55 4.29 18.71
CA PHE A 563 15.67 4.97 18.08
C PHE A 563 16.97 4.30 18.50
N GLY A 564 17.85 4.05 17.54
CA GLY A 564 19.08 3.35 17.81
C GLY A 564 20.30 4.03 17.20
N TYR A 565 21.44 3.84 17.83
CA TYR A 565 22.73 4.35 17.38
C TYR A 565 23.79 3.25 17.36
N ASN A 566 24.59 3.23 16.29
CA ASN A 566 25.76 2.36 16.16
C ASN A 566 27.00 3.13 16.62
N ASN A 567 27.49 2.80 17.81
CA ASN A 567 28.68 3.42 18.37
C ASN A 567 29.93 2.51 18.35
N GLU A 568 29.86 1.35 17.70
CA GLU A 568 30.92 0.34 17.70
C GLU A 568 31.62 0.19 16.33
N THR A 569 30.97 0.58 15.23
CA THR A 569 31.55 0.54 13.88
C THR A 569 31.67 1.94 13.28
N THR A 570 32.49 2.11 12.26
CA THR A 570 32.71 3.39 11.56
C THR A 570 31.50 3.86 10.72
N GLU A 571 30.41 3.10 10.68
CA GLU A 571 29.16 3.53 10.09
C GLU A 571 28.53 4.69 10.87
N PHE A 572 28.62 4.66 12.21
CA PHE A 572 28.01 5.64 13.12
C PHE A 572 26.55 5.98 12.74
N GLY A 573 25.80 4.98 12.28
CA GLY A 573 24.42 5.15 11.81
C GLY A 573 23.43 5.30 12.96
N VAL A 574 22.53 6.27 12.82
CA VAL A 574 21.30 6.35 13.62
C VAL A 574 20.16 5.65 12.87
N ARG A 575 19.25 5.03 13.61
CA ARG A 575 18.16 4.21 13.05
C ARG A 575 16.83 4.50 13.73
N THR A 576 15.77 4.53 12.94
CA THR A 576 14.42 4.32 13.47
C THR A 576 14.04 2.87 13.25
N ILE A 577 13.45 2.25 14.25
CA ILE A 577 13.16 0.83 14.28
C ILE A 577 11.70 0.65 14.68
N ALA A 578 10.87 0.14 13.76
CA ALA A 578 9.47 -0.16 14.06
C ALA A 578 9.35 -1.39 14.97
N VAL A 579 8.49 -1.29 15.95
CA VAL A 579 8.09 -2.41 16.82
C VAL A 579 6.79 -3.00 16.24
N THR A 580 6.87 -4.21 15.73
CA THR A 580 5.74 -4.94 15.13
C THR A 580 5.36 -6.15 15.97
N PRO A 581 4.18 -6.75 15.78
CA PRO A 581 3.82 -8.00 16.46
C PRO A 581 4.82 -9.15 16.23
N ALA A 582 5.48 -9.17 15.07
CA ALA A 582 6.47 -10.18 14.73
C ALA A 582 7.87 -9.86 15.31
N GLY A 583 8.14 -8.64 15.75
CA GLY A 583 9.42 -8.18 16.27
C GLY A 583 9.82 -6.82 15.72
N LEU A 584 11.06 -6.66 15.35
CA LEU A 584 11.64 -5.37 14.94
C LEU A 584 11.88 -5.31 13.43
N ALA A 585 11.67 -4.13 12.86
CA ALA A 585 11.99 -3.81 11.48
C ALA A 585 12.69 -2.45 11.41
N GLU A 586 13.89 -2.39 10.85
CA GLU A 586 14.58 -1.12 10.60
C GLU A 586 13.82 -0.34 9.51
N GLU A 587 13.42 0.91 9.80
CA GLU A 587 12.68 1.76 8.87
C GLU A 587 13.62 2.68 8.08
N THR A 588 14.56 3.31 8.78
CA THR A 588 15.49 4.29 8.18
C THR A 588 16.84 4.20 8.88
N VAL A 589 17.91 4.27 8.09
CA VAL A 589 19.29 4.36 8.56
C VAL A 589 19.92 5.64 7.99
N ARG A 590 20.58 6.43 8.84
CA ARG A 590 21.26 7.65 8.41
C ARG A 590 22.60 7.81 9.14
N GLY A 591 23.68 7.88 8.36
CA GLY A 591 25.02 8.20 8.86
C GLY A 591 25.24 9.72 8.99
N GLY A 592 26.27 10.10 9.77
CA GLY A 592 26.73 11.49 9.89
C GLY A 592 25.86 12.41 10.75
N VAL A 593 24.85 11.88 11.45
CA VAL A 593 24.01 12.66 12.38
C VAL A 593 24.68 12.73 13.77
N ILE A 594 25.13 11.60 14.28
CA ILE A 594 26.01 11.45 15.45
C ILE A 594 27.32 10.90 14.93
N GLY A 595 28.43 11.29 15.50
CA GLY A 595 29.74 10.74 15.17
C GLY A 595 30.51 10.32 16.43
N GLY A 596 31.29 9.26 16.29
CA GLY A 596 32.23 8.82 17.33
C GLY A 596 31.85 7.52 18.02
N PHE A 597 32.91 6.82 18.42
CA PHE A 597 32.80 5.61 19.25
C PHE A 597 32.42 5.97 20.69
N SER A 598 31.80 5.03 21.39
CA SER A 598 31.41 5.16 22.80
C SER A 598 30.43 6.30 23.10
N GLN A 599 29.72 6.81 22.09
CA GLN A 599 28.60 7.74 22.31
C GLN A 599 27.38 6.97 22.80
N ASP A 600 26.57 7.64 23.60
CA ASP A 600 25.27 7.17 24.08
C ASP A 600 24.19 8.14 23.71
N ILE A 601 22.93 7.72 23.82
CA ILE A 601 21.74 8.48 23.41
C ILE A 601 20.65 8.40 24.48
N GLU A 602 20.05 9.54 24.78
CA GLU A 602 18.91 9.65 25.70
C GLU A 602 17.73 10.33 25.00
N TYR A 603 16.53 9.92 25.33
CA TYR A 603 15.30 10.46 24.75
C TYR A 603 14.42 11.11 25.80
N ASP A 604 14.05 12.37 25.58
CA ASP A 604 13.01 13.04 26.34
C ASP A 604 12.33 14.14 25.51
N GLY A 605 11.04 14.35 25.74
CA GLY A 605 10.26 15.43 25.12
C GLY A 605 10.22 15.43 23.61
N GLY A 606 10.30 14.26 22.97
CA GLY A 606 10.26 14.13 21.50
C GLY A 606 11.61 14.34 20.81
N LEU A 607 12.71 14.43 21.57
CA LEU A 607 14.05 14.69 21.05
C LEU A 607 15.05 13.67 21.58
N VAL A 608 16.09 13.41 20.80
CA VAL A 608 17.22 12.56 21.19
C VAL A 608 18.45 13.44 21.45
N TYR A 609 19.09 13.20 22.56
CA TYR A 609 20.31 13.87 23.03
C TYR A 609 21.45 12.91 23.03
N ALA A 610 22.55 13.26 22.40
CA ALA A 610 23.75 12.42 22.39
C ALA A 610 24.86 12.96 23.29
N THR A 611 25.66 12.07 23.81
CA THR A 611 26.78 12.41 24.72
C THR A 611 27.86 13.28 24.09
N ASN A 612 27.92 13.38 22.75
CA ASN A 612 28.76 14.34 22.04
C ASN A 612 28.14 15.74 21.90
N GLY A 613 26.95 15.97 22.48
CA GLY A 613 26.24 17.22 22.45
C GLY A 613 25.24 17.37 21.30
N ALA A 614 25.10 16.41 20.39
CA ALA A 614 24.14 16.48 19.29
C ALA A 614 22.69 16.40 19.81
N LEU A 615 21.84 17.26 19.26
CA LEU A 615 20.40 17.26 19.45
C LEU A 615 19.70 16.85 18.14
N ILE A 616 18.86 15.81 18.19
CA ILE A 616 18.31 15.17 17.01
C ILE A 616 16.79 15.13 17.11
N ASP A 617 16.14 15.41 15.99
CA ASP A 617 14.74 15.09 15.78
C ASP A 617 14.64 13.62 15.29
N PRO A 618 14.12 12.70 16.09
CA PRO A 618 14.08 11.28 15.72
C PRO A 618 13.06 10.97 14.62
N GLU A 619 12.06 11.81 14.40
CA GLU A 619 11.05 11.60 13.35
C GLU A 619 11.60 11.87 11.96
N THR A 620 12.49 12.86 11.83
CA THR A 620 13.14 13.23 10.57
C THR A 620 14.58 12.74 10.45
N ILE A 621 15.11 12.18 11.53
CA ILE A 621 16.52 11.83 11.72
C ILE A 621 17.43 13.02 11.32
N SER A 622 17.13 14.21 11.82
CA SER A 622 17.86 15.42 11.48
C SER A 622 18.55 16.02 12.71
N LEU A 623 19.78 16.45 12.52
CA LEU A 623 20.52 17.22 13.53
C LEU A 623 19.87 18.62 13.65
N LEU A 624 19.36 18.94 14.83
CA LEU A 624 18.78 20.24 15.16
C LEU A 624 19.84 21.25 15.60
N GLY A 625 20.96 20.76 16.12
CA GLY A 625 22.08 21.57 16.58
C GLY A 625 22.97 20.77 17.51
N THR A 626 24.02 21.43 18.05
CA THR A 626 24.98 20.79 18.95
C THR A 626 25.23 21.69 20.15
N PHE A 627 25.10 21.15 21.35
CA PHE A 627 25.52 21.83 22.59
C PHE A 627 27.05 22.01 22.59
N PRO A 628 27.56 23.15 23.08
CA PRO A 628 29.00 23.41 23.10
C PRO A 628 29.71 22.63 24.21
N THR A 629 29.30 21.42 24.47
CA THR A 629 29.80 20.50 25.48
C THR A 629 29.44 19.07 25.13
N GLY A 630 30.20 18.12 25.66
CA GLY A 630 29.85 16.69 25.68
C GLY A 630 30.00 16.13 27.09
N GLY A 631 29.68 14.85 27.25
CA GLY A 631 29.72 14.13 28.53
C GLY A 631 28.49 13.22 28.64
N ILE A 632 28.40 12.51 29.78
CA ILE A 632 27.14 11.79 30.04
C ILE A 632 25.98 12.81 30.10
N VAL A 633 24.90 12.49 29.44
CA VAL A 633 23.79 13.42 29.19
C VAL A 633 22.51 12.92 29.84
N GLU A 634 21.76 13.83 30.46
CA GLU A 634 20.42 13.57 30.96
C GLU A 634 19.52 14.73 30.59
N PRO A 635 18.55 14.53 29.71
CA PRO A 635 17.56 15.55 29.39
C PRO A 635 16.48 15.66 30.47
N ASP A 636 16.02 16.88 30.67
CA ASP A 636 14.92 17.24 31.55
C ASP A 636 14.03 18.27 30.87
N VAL A 637 13.32 17.80 29.86
CA VAL A 637 12.46 18.66 29.05
C VAL A 637 11.32 19.25 29.87
N GLY A 638 10.81 18.51 30.86
CA GLY A 638 9.79 18.99 31.79
C GLY A 638 10.17 20.25 32.54
N ASN A 639 11.45 20.43 32.87
CA ASN A 639 12.02 21.63 33.51
C ASN A 639 12.76 22.55 32.50
N GLY A 640 12.67 22.24 31.20
CA GLY A 640 13.32 23.04 30.16
C GLY A 640 14.83 22.90 30.08
N ARG A 641 15.41 21.81 30.56
CA ARG A 641 16.85 21.65 30.74
C ARG A 641 17.40 20.42 30.07
N VAL A 642 18.72 20.44 29.87
CA VAL A 642 19.52 19.27 29.60
C VAL A 642 20.84 19.42 30.39
N HIS A 643 21.26 18.32 31.01
CA HIS A 643 22.43 18.25 31.86
C HIS A 643 23.51 17.44 31.18
N PHE A 644 24.74 17.97 31.17
CA PHE A 644 25.93 17.25 30.72
C PHE A 644 26.90 17.17 31.86
N PHE A 645 27.41 16.00 32.16
CA PHE A 645 28.45 15.81 33.15
C PHE A 645 29.71 15.27 32.49
N ALA A 646 30.79 16.04 32.56
CA ALA A 646 32.06 15.68 31.96
C ALA A 646 33.19 15.99 32.94
N GLY A 647 34.02 14.96 33.23
CA GLY A 647 35.03 15.06 34.28
C GLY A 647 34.38 15.31 35.65
N THR A 648 34.60 16.47 36.25
CA THR A 648 34.00 16.90 37.52
C THR A 648 32.94 17.98 37.33
N THR A 649 32.66 18.39 36.12
CA THR A 649 31.83 19.56 35.84
C THR A 649 30.44 19.15 35.35
N LEU A 650 29.41 19.57 36.07
CA LEU A 650 28.02 19.57 35.63
C LEU A 650 27.73 20.86 34.87
N ARG A 651 27.28 20.76 33.61
CA ARG A 651 26.81 21.89 32.80
C ARG A 651 25.38 21.71 32.46
N THR A 652 24.59 22.76 32.64
CA THR A 652 23.15 22.75 32.34
C THR A 652 22.84 23.78 31.26
N TYR A 653 22.08 23.34 30.27
CA TYR A 653 21.62 24.17 29.17
C TYR A 653 20.10 24.10 29.06
N HIS A 654 19.51 25.07 28.37
CA HIS A 654 18.13 24.95 27.94
C HIS A 654 18.04 23.88 26.84
N TYR A 655 17.14 22.93 27.02
CA TYR A 655 17.07 21.66 26.26
C TYR A 655 17.01 21.81 24.73
N ARG A 656 16.59 22.98 24.22
CA ARG A 656 16.36 23.18 22.78
C ARG A 656 17.01 24.43 22.19
N SER A 657 17.17 25.49 22.98
CA SER A 657 17.76 26.75 22.49
C SER A 657 19.27 26.81 22.66
N PHE A 658 19.89 25.79 23.23
CA PHE A 658 21.31 25.71 23.54
C PHE A 658 21.84 26.80 24.50
N ALA A 659 20.92 27.59 25.11
CA ALA A 659 21.30 28.63 26.03
C ALA A 659 21.89 28.02 27.29
N PHE A 660 23.07 28.53 27.68
CA PHE A 660 23.74 28.14 28.91
C PHE A 660 22.99 28.63 30.14
N ILE A 661 22.66 27.76 31.09
CA ILE A 661 21.95 28.08 32.33
C ILE A 661 22.97 28.22 33.48
N GLY A 662 23.93 27.33 33.56
CA GLY A 662 24.94 27.37 34.62
C GLY A 662 25.84 26.15 34.68
N LEU A 663 26.78 26.17 35.56
CA LEU A 663 27.67 25.04 35.84
C LEU A 663 27.91 24.88 37.33
N ALA A 664 28.30 23.66 37.73
CA ALA A 664 28.78 23.36 39.06
C ALA A 664 29.93 22.36 38.98
N GLU A 665 30.97 22.58 39.82
CA GLU A 665 32.06 21.65 40.02
C GLU A 665 31.71 20.68 41.15
N ILE A 666 31.76 19.38 40.85
CA ILE A 666 31.51 18.30 41.82
C ILE A 666 32.84 17.68 42.17
N THR A 667 33.49 18.24 43.15
CA THR A 667 34.86 17.82 43.54
C THR A 667 34.91 16.37 44.03
N GLY A 668 35.93 15.62 43.59
CA GLY A 668 36.14 14.22 43.99
C GLY A 668 35.29 13.20 43.25
N ALA A 669 34.53 13.61 42.24
CA ALA A 669 33.65 12.74 41.52
C ALA A 669 33.86 12.87 40.01
N ALA A 670 34.70 12.02 39.43
CA ALA A 670 34.76 11.87 37.97
C ALA A 670 33.69 10.89 37.52
N GLY A 671 32.63 11.41 36.91
CA GLY A 671 31.50 10.59 36.44
C GLY A 671 31.87 9.71 35.25
N SER A 672 31.37 8.49 35.26
CA SER A 672 31.53 7.55 34.17
C SER A 672 30.25 6.72 34.01
N GLY A 673 29.70 6.65 32.81
CA GLY A 673 28.52 5.82 32.52
C GLY A 673 27.19 6.57 32.59
N THR A 674 26.32 6.21 33.53
CA THR A 674 24.94 6.67 33.57
C THR A 674 24.77 7.93 34.42
N LEU A 675 23.99 8.90 33.92
CA LEU A 675 23.45 10.06 34.62
C LEU A 675 21.94 9.93 34.59
N ILE A 676 21.27 10.08 35.72
CA ILE A 676 19.79 9.97 35.79
C ILE A 676 19.18 11.10 36.62
N ARG A 677 17.95 11.45 36.30
CA ARG A 677 17.15 12.34 37.15
C ARG A 677 16.40 11.58 38.23
N TRP A 678 16.27 12.21 39.40
CA TRP A 678 15.36 11.76 40.43
C TRP A 678 14.63 12.95 41.11
N GLY A 679 13.40 12.73 41.53
CA GLY A 679 12.58 13.81 42.06
C GLY A 679 12.42 14.97 41.07
N ASN A 680 12.24 16.18 41.61
CA ASN A 680 12.09 17.40 40.82
C ASN A 680 13.39 18.17 40.59
N ASP A 681 14.35 18.02 41.48
CA ASP A 681 15.59 18.81 41.58
C ASP A 681 16.85 17.99 41.80
N GLY A 682 16.79 16.66 41.55
CA GLY A 682 17.88 15.76 41.80
C GLY A 682 18.48 15.14 40.55
N LEU A 683 19.81 15.00 40.51
CA LEU A 683 20.57 14.17 39.60
C LEU A 683 21.37 13.13 40.37
N ALA A 684 21.54 11.97 39.78
CA ALA A 684 22.48 10.94 40.28
C ALA A 684 23.37 10.47 39.13
N PHE A 685 24.62 10.28 39.39
CA PHE A 685 25.56 9.66 38.46
C PHE A 685 26.48 8.71 39.19
N ARG A 686 26.97 7.75 38.44
CA ARG A 686 27.96 6.81 38.98
C ARG A 686 29.39 7.19 38.59
N THR A 687 30.30 6.85 39.46
CA THR A 687 31.74 6.81 39.20
C THR A 687 32.21 5.34 39.21
N ALA A 688 33.48 5.09 39.09
CA ALA A 688 34.01 3.73 39.18
C ALA A 688 33.73 3.04 40.55
N THR A 689 33.60 3.81 41.64
CA THR A 689 33.57 3.29 43.02
C THR A 689 32.40 3.79 43.87
N GLN A 690 31.62 4.72 43.37
CA GLN A 690 30.54 5.37 44.16
C GLN A 690 29.44 5.94 43.30
N ILE A 691 28.28 6.18 43.90
CA ILE A 691 27.20 6.96 43.34
C ILE A 691 27.21 8.35 43.98
N VAL A 692 27.01 9.39 43.17
CA VAL A 692 26.95 10.78 43.64
C VAL A 692 25.55 11.32 43.37
N LEU A 693 24.94 11.83 44.41
CA LEU A 693 23.59 12.42 44.39
C LEU A 693 23.72 13.94 44.54
N VAL A 694 23.14 14.69 43.65
CA VAL A 694 23.20 16.14 43.58
C VAL A 694 21.78 16.72 43.53
N ARG A 695 21.53 17.75 44.34
CA ARG A 695 20.29 18.51 44.30
C ARG A 695 20.60 20.00 44.18
N GLY A 696 19.63 20.75 43.70
CA GLY A 696 19.68 22.21 43.68
C GLY A 696 19.02 22.86 42.53
N THR A 697 18.97 24.19 42.58
CA THR A 697 18.29 25.01 41.58
C THR A 697 18.94 25.00 40.20
N LEU A 698 20.18 24.54 40.08
CA LEU A 698 20.84 24.27 38.81
C LEU A 698 20.25 23.01 38.11
N VAL A 699 19.83 22.03 38.91
CA VAL A 699 19.31 20.75 38.43
C VAL A 699 17.84 20.85 38.12
N GLY A 700 17.03 21.36 39.02
CA GLY A 700 15.59 21.46 38.88
C GLY A 700 14.99 22.48 39.83
N ASN A 701 13.68 22.41 39.96
CA ASN A 701 12.97 23.19 40.96
C ASN A 701 12.67 22.28 42.14
N PRO A 702 13.00 22.73 43.40
CA PRO A 702 12.72 21.95 44.60
C PRO A 702 11.23 21.75 44.89
#